data_9d3cf989ca84e8ce11e9560530615db5
#
_entry.id   9d3cf989ca84e8ce11e9560530615db5
#
_cell.length_a   1.000
_cell.length_b   1.000
_cell.length_c   1.000
_cell.angle_alpha   90.00
_cell.angle_beta   90.00
_cell.angle_gamma   90.00
#
_symmetry.space_group_name_H-M   'P 1'
#
loop_
_entity.id
_entity.type
_entity.pdbx_description
1 polymer ?
#
loop_
_entity_poly.entity_id
_entity_poly.type
_entity_poly.pdbx_seq_one_letter_code
_entity_poly.pdbx_strand_id
1 'polypeptide(L)'
;MGRTVVIAEKPSVGRDIARVLGCQSSGRGCLTGGDWVVTWAVGHLVTLVEPDELDEKYKRWSFDTLPILPAEIPLKVIASSRDQFAVVRNLINAPETDRLICATDAGREGELIFRYIYEKAACKKPFDRLWISSMTDEAIQEGFRAIRSGSDYDGLYRSAQCRSQADWLVGMNASRAFTLRYDALLSVGRVQTPTLAILVKRRKEIEDFKPEEYATVTADFGDYRGMYFREGLEPDTHIPKIDDAKALAAQIKNQSATVISAETARRRDLPPQLYDLTSLQRDANRLLGFTADKTLKLAQSLYETHKALTYPRTDSRYLPPDMIPRVVQTIKVLPESYQALVPGALPDGKLPVSKRTIDETKVTDHHAILPTPKRINLDSLPEDERQLYDMVVRRMLTAFYPACEYDATKVITGVGEHQFRTNGRVVLQNGWRDVPPLANPPKTGRAKKKSADAEEETALPPLSPGDTRTVRAAEVKSDQTKPPAQHNDASLLSAMETAGRESTDEEIARQMKGSGIGTPATRAAIIERLIQVGYAIRKGKTILATDKGVQLIQIVPQELSSPEMTGRWELALDQITDGRQDADKFMDSIRKFSTFLVNFARNNRADVVFPDDGRRKKRTQSFVTRGTKIDGCVCPVCRKGGVLESPQAFFCSRAADGCHFTLWKDCLTRGGGPMLTEKLLRLLLEKQVVRGSTGAITLLDGAISFFPNGSDRASACRPLTYEKKHR
;
A
#
# COMPACT_ATOMS: atom_id res chain seq x y z
N MET A 1 -2.54 45.77 4.93
CA MET A 1 -2.87 44.48 5.55
C MET A 1 -1.80 43.50 5.12
N GLY A 2 -1.34 42.65 6.01
CA GLY A 2 -0.33 41.67 5.68
C GLY A 2 -0.92 40.49 4.89
N ARG A 3 -0.07 39.70 4.25
CA ARG A 3 -0.46 38.55 3.43
C ARG A 3 -0.81 37.34 4.27
N THR A 4 -1.82 36.59 3.84
CA THR A 4 -2.13 35.26 4.39
C THR A 4 -1.61 34.17 3.44
N VAL A 5 -0.77 33.26 3.96
CA VAL A 5 -0.21 32.14 3.20
C VAL A 5 -0.97 30.87 3.53
N VAL A 6 -1.58 30.23 2.52
CA VAL A 6 -2.27 28.95 2.61
C VAL A 6 -1.33 27.86 2.12
N ILE A 7 -1.13 26.80 2.91
CA ILE A 7 -0.28 25.67 2.56
C ILE A 7 -1.13 24.43 2.37
N ALA A 8 -1.35 24.00 1.13
CA ALA A 8 -2.04 22.77 0.78
C ALA A 8 -1.08 21.57 0.76
N GLU A 9 -1.59 20.34 0.84
CA GLU A 9 -0.77 19.15 0.78
C GLU A 9 -0.27 18.81 -0.63
N LYS A 10 -1.06 19.17 -1.65
CA LYS A 10 -0.81 18.81 -3.05
C LYS A 10 -1.06 19.99 -3.99
N PRO A 11 -0.35 20.04 -5.13
CA PRO A 11 -0.56 21.12 -6.10
C PRO A 11 -2.00 21.21 -6.64
N SER A 12 -2.71 20.09 -6.74
CA SER A 12 -4.12 20.07 -7.20
C SER A 12 -5.04 20.77 -6.21
N VAL A 13 -4.93 20.42 -4.93
CA VAL A 13 -5.69 21.03 -3.83
C VAL A 13 -5.37 22.53 -3.72
N GLY A 14 -4.08 22.88 -3.81
CA GLY A 14 -3.65 24.28 -3.81
C GLY A 14 -4.29 25.09 -4.93
N ARG A 15 -4.41 24.54 -6.14
CA ARG A 15 -5.09 25.20 -7.28
C ARG A 15 -6.59 25.36 -7.08
N ASP A 16 -7.26 24.36 -6.48
CA ASP A 16 -8.70 24.45 -6.20
C ASP A 16 -8.97 25.53 -5.15
N ILE A 17 -8.20 25.57 -4.07
CA ILE A 17 -8.28 26.63 -3.05
C ILE A 17 -7.96 27.99 -3.66
N ALA A 18 -6.89 28.10 -4.46
CA ALA A 18 -6.48 29.35 -5.10
C ALA A 18 -7.58 29.90 -6.01
N ARG A 19 -8.28 29.04 -6.76
CA ARG A 19 -9.40 29.42 -7.62
C ARG A 19 -10.55 30.04 -6.80
N VAL A 20 -10.91 29.40 -5.68
CA VAL A 20 -11.98 29.87 -4.80
C VAL A 20 -11.61 31.20 -4.14
N LEU A 21 -10.32 31.40 -3.77
CA LEU A 21 -9.80 32.63 -3.19
C LEU A 21 -9.48 33.73 -4.21
N GLY A 22 -9.70 33.47 -5.53
CA GLY A 22 -9.43 34.45 -6.58
C GLY A 22 -7.94 34.65 -6.88
N CYS A 23 -7.06 33.70 -6.51
CA CYS A 23 -5.63 33.76 -6.81
C CYS A 23 -5.35 33.32 -8.25
N GLN A 24 -5.09 34.27 -9.14
CA GLN A 24 -4.90 34.03 -10.57
C GLN A 24 -3.46 34.21 -11.05
N SER A 25 -2.63 34.95 -10.29
CA SER A 25 -1.26 35.22 -10.67
C SER A 25 -0.35 34.05 -10.28
N SER A 26 0.36 33.49 -11.27
CA SER A 26 1.25 32.34 -11.05
C SER A 26 2.63 32.81 -10.61
N GLY A 27 3.10 32.28 -9.48
CA GLY A 27 4.48 32.41 -9.00
C GLY A 27 5.22 31.06 -9.04
N ARG A 28 6.50 31.06 -8.69
CA ARG A 28 7.26 29.82 -8.56
C ARG A 28 6.74 29.02 -7.36
N GLY A 29 6.00 27.92 -7.63
CA GLY A 29 5.45 27.02 -6.60
C GLY A 29 4.33 27.62 -5.75
N CYS A 30 3.67 28.68 -6.21
CA CYS A 30 2.52 29.30 -5.56
C CYS A 30 1.61 30.02 -6.55
N LEU A 31 0.41 30.38 -6.08
CA LEU A 31 -0.56 31.25 -6.75
C LEU A 31 -0.90 32.41 -5.84
N THR A 32 -1.07 33.61 -6.40
CA THR A 32 -1.32 34.83 -5.62
C THR A 32 -2.53 35.60 -6.14
N GLY A 33 -3.23 36.28 -5.23
CA GLY A 33 -4.37 37.15 -5.56
C GLY A 33 -4.83 37.94 -4.34
N GLY A 34 -4.86 39.26 -4.45
CA GLY A 34 -5.13 40.15 -3.31
C GLY A 34 -4.13 39.90 -2.17
N ASP A 35 -4.64 39.72 -0.97
CA ASP A 35 -3.84 39.42 0.24
C ASP A 35 -3.53 37.90 0.40
N TRP A 36 -3.93 37.06 -0.55
CA TRP A 36 -3.76 35.62 -0.49
C TRP A 36 -2.56 35.12 -1.28
N VAL A 37 -1.83 34.20 -0.69
CA VAL A 37 -0.79 33.40 -1.34
C VAL A 37 -1.09 31.93 -1.05
N VAL A 38 -1.37 31.15 -2.09
CA VAL A 38 -1.61 29.72 -1.98
C VAL A 38 -0.39 28.97 -2.49
N THR A 39 0.24 28.20 -1.62
CA THR A 39 1.34 27.30 -1.96
C THR A 39 0.98 25.85 -1.55
N TRP A 40 1.86 24.91 -1.81
CA TRP A 40 1.58 23.50 -1.57
C TRP A 40 2.84 22.71 -1.22
N ALA A 41 2.65 21.62 -0.54
CA ALA A 41 3.61 20.52 -0.47
C ALA A 41 3.45 19.59 -1.68
N VAL A 42 4.27 18.56 -1.78
CA VAL A 42 4.16 17.46 -2.76
C VAL A 42 4.16 16.13 -2.01
N GLY A 43 3.33 16.04 -0.97
CA GLY A 43 3.47 15.08 0.11
C GLY A 43 4.51 15.57 1.13
N HIS A 44 5.24 14.67 1.78
CA HIS A 44 6.28 15.07 2.73
C HIS A 44 7.43 15.85 2.05
N LEU A 45 7.68 17.06 2.52
CA LEU A 45 8.89 17.85 2.18
C LEU A 45 10.00 17.61 3.21
N VAL A 46 9.63 17.21 4.42
CA VAL A 46 10.48 17.07 5.59
C VAL A 46 10.28 15.70 6.22
N THR A 47 11.33 15.09 6.71
CA THR A 47 11.32 13.78 7.38
C THR A 47 12.30 13.76 8.56
N LEU A 48 12.24 12.72 9.37
CA LEU A 48 13.24 12.46 10.42
C LEU A 48 14.61 12.13 9.78
N VAL A 49 15.69 12.48 10.45
CA VAL A 49 17.06 12.12 10.01
C VAL A 49 17.31 10.61 10.16
N GLU A 50 18.24 10.10 9.35
CA GLU A 50 18.70 8.72 9.51
C GLU A 50 19.71 8.63 10.67
N PRO A 51 19.92 7.45 11.27
CA PRO A 51 20.84 7.29 12.40
C PRO A 51 22.26 7.80 12.15
N ASP A 52 22.80 7.60 10.96
CA ASP A 52 24.14 8.05 10.59
C ASP A 52 24.26 9.57 10.38
N GLU A 53 23.12 10.27 10.27
CA GLU A 53 23.05 11.73 10.27
C GLU A 53 22.94 12.29 11.70
N LEU A 54 22.51 11.46 12.68
CA LEU A 54 22.53 11.83 14.10
C LEU A 54 23.95 11.81 14.68
N ASP A 55 24.66 10.70 14.40
CA ASP A 55 26.02 10.51 14.89
C ASP A 55 26.75 9.54 13.96
N GLU A 56 27.99 9.88 13.58
CA GLU A 56 28.79 9.05 12.65
C GLU A 56 29.05 7.63 13.19
N LYS A 57 29.03 7.40 14.52
CA LYS A 57 29.13 6.07 15.13
C LYS A 57 28.04 5.11 14.66
N TYR A 58 26.87 5.58 14.28
CA TYR A 58 25.75 4.77 13.79
C TYR A 58 25.87 4.36 12.32
N LYS A 59 26.87 4.87 11.61
CA LYS A 59 27.16 4.50 10.22
C LYS A 59 27.59 3.03 10.11
N ARG A 60 28.39 2.57 11.07
CA ARG A 60 28.74 1.17 11.22
C ARG A 60 27.79 0.52 12.20
N TRP A 61 27.06 -0.49 11.73
CA TRP A 61 26.16 -1.24 12.59
C TRP A 61 26.97 -2.13 13.55
N SER A 62 26.70 -1.99 14.84
CA SER A 62 27.31 -2.78 15.92
C SER A 62 26.31 -2.88 17.07
N PHE A 63 26.35 -3.98 17.81
CA PHE A 63 25.57 -4.11 19.05
C PHE A 63 26.00 -3.12 20.13
N ASP A 64 27.25 -2.60 20.09
CA ASP A 64 27.75 -1.61 21.05
C ASP A 64 27.06 -0.25 20.88
N THR A 65 26.50 0.01 19.69
CA THR A 65 25.78 1.25 19.38
C THR A 65 24.26 1.09 19.45
N LEU A 66 23.76 -0.06 19.87
CA LEU A 66 22.32 -0.37 20.02
C LEU A 66 21.96 -0.53 21.51
N PRO A 67 20.77 -0.04 21.92
CA PRO A 67 19.74 0.61 21.11
C PRO A 67 20.05 2.08 20.79
N ILE A 68 19.58 2.58 19.63
CA ILE A 68 19.62 3.97 19.23
C ILE A 68 18.38 4.67 19.81
N LEU A 69 18.56 5.46 20.88
CA LEU A 69 17.47 6.12 21.61
C LEU A 69 17.82 7.60 21.83
N PRO A 70 17.86 8.42 20.77
CA PRO A 70 18.14 9.85 20.93
C PRO A 70 17.02 10.53 21.74
N ALA A 71 17.36 11.57 22.48
CA ALA A 71 16.37 12.37 23.20
C ALA A 71 15.38 13.02 22.22
N GLU A 72 15.93 13.58 21.15
CA GLU A 72 15.17 14.15 20.02
C GLU A 72 15.68 13.58 18.70
N ILE A 73 14.77 13.41 17.75
CA ILE A 73 15.10 12.99 16.38
C ILE A 73 14.93 14.22 15.48
N PRO A 74 16.04 14.85 15.02
CA PRO A 74 15.95 16.06 14.20
C PRO A 74 15.26 15.83 12.86
N LEU A 75 14.74 16.93 12.32
CA LEU A 75 14.10 16.95 11.00
C LEU A 75 15.11 17.29 9.90
N LYS A 76 14.95 16.68 8.72
CA LYS A 76 15.69 17.01 7.50
C LYS A 76 14.76 17.23 6.31
N VAL A 77 15.17 18.10 5.39
CA VAL A 77 14.48 18.29 4.12
C VAL A 77 14.79 17.12 3.19
N ILE A 78 13.77 16.53 2.61
CA ILE A 78 13.89 15.45 1.60
C ILE A 78 14.59 16.02 0.37
N ALA A 79 15.62 15.33 -0.11
CA ALA A 79 16.50 15.84 -1.17
C ALA A 79 15.76 16.22 -2.46
N SER A 80 14.77 15.41 -2.87
CA SER A 80 13.93 15.64 -4.07
C SER A 80 12.94 16.80 -3.89
N SER A 81 12.70 17.26 -2.67
CA SER A 81 11.70 18.30 -2.35
C SER A 81 12.32 19.64 -1.94
N ARG A 82 13.65 19.79 -2.05
CA ARG A 82 14.39 20.97 -1.59
C ARG A 82 13.88 22.27 -2.20
N ASP A 83 13.60 22.26 -3.49
CA ASP A 83 13.16 23.47 -4.21
C ASP A 83 11.80 23.94 -3.71
N GLN A 84 10.84 23.01 -3.57
CA GLN A 84 9.52 23.36 -3.07
C GLN A 84 9.54 23.75 -1.59
N PHE A 85 10.35 23.06 -0.76
CA PHE A 85 10.54 23.46 0.63
C PHE A 85 11.11 24.88 0.73
N ALA A 86 12.08 25.25 -0.12
CA ALA A 86 12.65 26.61 -0.13
C ALA A 86 11.59 27.65 -0.49
N VAL A 87 10.71 27.36 -1.45
CA VAL A 87 9.58 28.24 -1.79
C VAL A 87 8.66 28.43 -0.58
N VAL A 88 8.18 27.34 0.01
CA VAL A 88 7.28 27.40 1.17
C VAL A 88 7.93 28.15 2.34
N ARG A 89 9.18 27.80 2.70
CA ARG A 89 9.93 28.49 3.78
C ARG A 89 10.03 29.98 3.54
N ASN A 90 10.35 30.42 2.33
CA ASN A 90 10.50 31.84 2.02
C ASN A 90 9.16 32.56 2.12
N LEU A 91 8.06 31.95 1.64
CA LEU A 91 6.72 32.54 1.73
C LEU A 91 6.23 32.69 3.18
N ILE A 92 6.37 31.64 4.00
CA ILE A 92 5.86 31.67 5.38
C ILE A 92 6.67 32.60 6.30
N ASN A 93 7.96 32.81 6.01
CA ASN A 93 8.84 33.68 6.78
C ASN A 93 8.94 35.08 6.19
N ALA A 94 8.32 35.37 5.04
CA ALA A 94 8.36 36.70 4.44
C ALA A 94 7.81 37.77 5.40
N PRO A 95 8.45 38.96 5.49
CA PRO A 95 8.02 40.04 6.42
C PRO A 95 6.55 40.43 6.19
N GLU A 96 6.08 40.39 4.96
CA GLU A 96 4.72 40.74 4.57
C GLU A 96 3.67 39.64 4.91
N THR A 97 4.08 38.50 5.38
CA THR A 97 3.17 37.41 5.79
C THR A 97 2.81 37.56 7.26
N ASP A 98 1.55 37.80 7.57
CA ASP A 98 1.08 37.95 8.95
C ASP A 98 0.45 36.65 9.50
N ARG A 99 -0.19 35.87 8.64
CA ARG A 99 -0.99 34.70 9.02
C ARG A 99 -0.73 33.52 8.10
N LEU A 100 -0.77 32.32 8.67
CA LEU A 100 -0.68 31.08 7.90
C LEU A 100 -1.97 30.28 8.03
N ILE A 101 -2.30 29.54 7.00
CA ILE A 101 -3.40 28.57 7.03
C ILE A 101 -2.88 27.20 6.61
N CYS A 102 -2.98 26.26 7.53
CA CYS A 102 -2.77 24.85 7.27
C CYS A 102 -3.96 24.29 6.52
N ALA A 103 -3.79 23.98 5.23
CA ALA A 103 -4.80 23.42 4.36
C ALA A 103 -4.34 22.06 3.77
N THR A 104 -3.55 21.31 4.55
CA THR A 104 -3.23 19.92 4.25
C THR A 104 -4.41 19.00 4.54
N ASP A 105 -4.38 17.75 4.09
CA ASP A 105 -5.49 16.81 4.24
C ASP A 105 -5.98 16.74 5.71
N ALA A 106 -7.28 16.54 5.89
CA ALA A 106 -7.96 16.61 7.19
C ALA A 106 -7.72 15.35 8.03
N GLY A 107 -6.47 15.11 8.42
CA GLY A 107 -6.08 13.92 9.18
C GLY A 107 -4.72 14.05 9.85
N ARG A 108 -4.32 13.01 10.60
CA ARG A 108 -3.03 12.95 11.32
C ARG A 108 -1.83 13.18 10.40
N GLU A 109 -1.86 12.60 9.20
CA GLU A 109 -0.75 12.70 8.25
C GLU A 109 -0.60 14.12 7.70
N GLY A 110 -1.73 14.74 7.31
CA GLY A 110 -1.72 16.12 6.82
C GLY A 110 -1.24 17.12 7.87
N GLU A 111 -1.66 16.92 9.15
CA GLU A 111 -1.17 17.74 10.25
C GLU A 111 0.35 17.59 10.44
N LEU A 112 0.88 16.34 10.36
CA LEU A 112 2.30 16.06 10.47
C LEU A 112 3.11 16.75 9.36
N ILE A 113 2.62 16.66 8.10
CA ILE A 113 3.28 17.28 6.94
C ILE A 113 3.45 18.79 7.16
N PHE A 114 2.36 19.47 7.55
CA PHE A 114 2.39 20.91 7.79
C PHE A 114 3.32 21.26 8.95
N ARG A 115 3.17 20.60 10.10
CA ARG A 115 3.96 20.92 11.31
C ARG A 115 5.46 20.67 11.10
N TYR A 116 5.83 19.62 10.40
CA TYR A 116 7.25 19.37 10.08
C TYR A 116 7.83 20.44 9.15
N ILE A 117 7.04 20.96 8.20
CA ILE A 117 7.45 22.09 7.35
C ILE A 117 7.62 23.33 8.20
N TYR A 118 6.64 23.65 9.05
CA TYR A 118 6.61 24.81 9.91
C TYR A 118 7.79 24.83 10.89
N GLU A 119 8.06 23.72 11.57
CA GLU A 119 9.17 23.53 12.49
C GLU A 119 10.52 23.64 11.77
N LYS A 120 10.69 22.91 10.64
CA LYS A 120 11.95 22.92 9.88
C LYS A 120 12.25 24.27 9.24
N ALA A 121 11.23 25.03 8.92
CA ALA A 121 11.37 26.41 8.44
C ALA A 121 11.64 27.41 9.57
N ALA A 122 11.62 26.99 10.84
CA ALA A 122 11.72 27.82 12.05
C ALA A 122 10.73 29.00 12.07
N CYS A 123 9.53 28.78 11.53
CA CYS A 123 8.47 29.79 11.51
C CYS A 123 7.86 29.92 12.90
N LYS A 124 7.55 31.19 13.30
CA LYS A 124 6.93 31.49 14.61
C LYS A 124 5.60 32.25 14.46
N LYS A 125 5.12 32.42 13.22
CA LYS A 125 3.89 33.14 12.96
C LYS A 125 2.68 32.30 13.37
N PRO A 126 1.60 32.93 13.82
CA PRO A 126 0.37 32.19 14.14
C PRO A 126 -0.19 31.52 12.88
N PHE A 127 -0.82 30.35 13.06
CA PHE A 127 -1.51 29.68 11.98
C PHE A 127 -2.84 29.12 12.44
N ASP A 128 -3.73 29.00 11.47
CA ASP A 128 -5.04 28.40 11.62
C ASP A 128 -5.16 27.16 10.75
N ARG A 129 -6.16 26.33 11.03
CA ARG A 129 -6.42 25.08 10.37
C ARG A 129 -7.71 25.12 9.56
N LEU A 130 -7.59 24.92 8.26
CA LEU A 130 -8.70 24.62 7.36
C LEU A 130 -8.96 23.10 7.38
N TRP A 131 -10.15 22.69 7.82
CA TRP A 131 -10.53 21.30 7.96
C TRP A 131 -11.68 20.98 7.01
N ILE A 132 -11.36 20.36 5.87
CA ILE A 132 -12.32 20.02 4.82
C ILE A 132 -12.02 18.65 4.24
N SER A 133 -13.06 17.86 3.96
CA SER A 133 -13.00 16.53 3.34
C SER A 133 -13.53 16.51 1.89
N SER A 134 -14.02 17.65 1.42
CA SER A 134 -14.53 17.85 0.05
C SER A 134 -13.86 19.07 -0.59
N MET A 135 -13.62 19.00 -1.91
CA MET A 135 -13.00 20.08 -2.70
C MET A 135 -14.02 20.77 -3.64
N THR A 136 -15.29 20.78 -3.26
CA THR A 136 -16.30 21.64 -3.92
C THR A 136 -16.06 23.10 -3.53
N ASP A 137 -16.50 24.03 -4.37
CA ASP A 137 -16.34 25.46 -4.09
C ASP A 137 -17.05 25.86 -2.80
N GLU A 138 -18.23 25.30 -2.60
CA GLU A 138 -19.06 25.48 -1.41
C GLU A 138 -18.35 24.97 -0.16
N ALA A 139 -17.81 23.74 -0.19
CA ALA A 139 -17.08 23.16 0.95
C ALA A 139 -15.83 23.95 1.30
N ILE A 140 -15.08 24.42 0.30
CA ILE A 140 -13.91 25.29 0.53
C ILE A 140 -14.34 26.60 1.17
N GLN A 141 -15.37 27.27 0.65
CA GLN A 141 -15.86 28.55 1.22
C GLN A 141 -16.36 28.39 2.66
N GLU A 142 -17.12 27.32 2.93
CA GLU A 142 -17.63 27.01 4.26
C GLU A 142 -16.49 26.68 5.23
N GLY A 143 -15.51 25.90 4.79
CA GLY A 143 -14.32 25.60 5.57
C GLY A 143 -13.55 26.86 5.97
N PHE A 144 -13.40 27.83 5.08
CA PHE A 144 -12.80 29.14 5.41
C PHE A 144 -13.61 29.95 6.41
N ARG A 145 -14.95 29.82 6.45
CA ARG A 145 -15.81 30.45 7.47
C ARG A 145 -15.70 29.76 8.82
N ALA A 146 -15.43 28.43 8.83
CA ALA A 146 -15.35 27.59 10.01
C ALA A 146 -13.89 27.32 10.47
N ILE A 147 -12.94 28.13 10.02
CA ILE A 147 -11.51 27.96 10.30
C ILE A 147 -11.25 28.03 11.82
N ARG A 148 -10.37 27.17 12.33
CA ARG A 148 -10.03 27.08 13.74
C ARG A 148 -8.57 27.41 13.98
N SER A 149 -8.24 27.74 15.24
CA SER A 149 -6.85 27.91 15.64
C SER A 149 -6.05 26.62 15.42
N GLY A 150 -4.80 26.76 14.95
CA GLY A 150 -3.90 25.62 14.83
C GLY A 150 -3.64 24.89 16.15
N SER A 151 -3.73 25.60 17.29
CA SER A 151 -3.57 25.02 18.63
C SER A 151 -4.64 23.98 18.98
N ASP A 152 -5.85 24.04 18.39
CA ASP A 152 -6.90 23.07 18.61
C ASP A 152 -6.51 21.66 18.10
N TYR A 153 -5.47 21.59 17.26
CA TYR A 153 -4.96 20.36 16.63
C TYR A 153 -3.61 19.90 17.20
N ASP A 154 -3.15 20.47 18.33
CA ASP A 154 -1.88 20.09 18.94
C ASP A 154 -1.88 18.62 19.40
N GLY A 155 -3.00 18.10 19.93
CA GLY A 155 -3.16 16.69 20.27
C GLY A 155 -3.02 15.78 19.05
N LEU A 156 -3.63 16.16 17.92
CA LEU A 156 -3.53 15.44 16.66
C LEU A 156 -2.09 15.41 16.14
N TYR A 157 -1.40 16.58 16.17
CA TYR A 157 0.01 16.67 15.81
C TYR A 157 0.87 15.79 16.70
N ARG A 158 0.66 15.86 18.03
CA ARG A 158 1.45 15.07 18.98
C ARG A 158 1.29 13.57 18.75
N SER A 159 0.08 13.10 18.47
CA SER A 159 -0.22 11.72 18.08
C SER A 159 0.54 11.32 16.80
N ALA A 160 0.47 12.14 15.75
CA ALA A 160 1.14 11.89 14.48
C ALA A 160 2.67 11.85 14.62
N GLN A 161 3.24 12.76 15.41
CA GLN A 161 4.67 12.82 15.74
C GLN A 161 5.11 11.57 16.50
N CYS A 162 4.37 11.17 17.53
CA CYS A 162 4.61 9.95 18.30
C CYS A 162 4.63 8.72 17.39
N ARG A 163 3.64 8.60 16.48
CA ARG A 163 3.60 7.50 15.51
C ARG A 163 4.85 7.46 14.62
N SER A 164 5.23 8.59 14.05
CA SER A 164 6.40 8.70 13.18
C SER A 164 7.70 8.33 13.90
N GLN A 165 7.91 8.86 15.11
CA GLN A 165 9.08 8.56 15.93
C GLN A 165 9.10 7.11 16.44
N ALA A 166 7.95 6.56 16.83
CA ALA A 166 7.82 5.18 17.27
C ALA A 166 8.16 4.18 16.15
N ASP A 167 7.63 4.39 14.94
CA ASP A 167 7.94 3.57 13.77
C ASP A 167 9.44 3.66 13.41
N TRP A 168 10.07 4.85 13.55
CA TRP A 168 11.49 5.03 13.37
C TRP A 168 12.30 4.28 14.43
N LEU A 169 12.00 4.44 15.72
CA LEU A 169 12.73 3.79 16.83
C LEU A 169 12.69 2.27 16.72
N VAL A 170 11.50 1.72 16.54
CA VAL A 170 11.32 0.26 16.47
C VAL A 170 11.93 -0.30 15.17
N GLY A 171 11.66 0.35 14.03
CA GLY A 171 12.15 -0.11 12.74
C GLY A 171 13.68 -0.12 12.66
N MET A 172 14.34 0.95 13.10
CA MET A 172 15.80 1.08 13.06
C MET A 172 16.50 0.11 14.02
N ASN A 173 16.03 0.07 15.27
CA ASN A 173 16.66 -0.78 16.28
C ASN A 173 16.47 -2.28 16.00
N ALA A 174 15.23 -2.70 15.70
CA ALA A 174 14.94 -4.11 15.40
C ALA A 174 15.66 -4.57 14.13
N SER A 175 15.56 -3.82 13.03
CA SER A 175 16.20 -4.22 11.77
C SER A 175 17.71 -4.37 11.92
N ARG A 176 18.38 -3.45 12.61
CA ARG A 176 19.84 -3.52 12.85
C ARG A 176 20.20 -4.69 13.77
N ALA A 177 19.46 -4.86 14.87
CA ALA A 177 19.76 -5.91 15.85
C ALA A 177 19.62 -7.31 15.24
N PHE A 178 18.51 -7.61 14.54
CA PHE A 178 18.32 -8.89 13.88
C PHE A 178 19.30 -9.10 12.71
N THR A 179 19.64 -8.05 11.95
CA THR A 179 20.67 -8.11 10.90
C THR A 179 22.04 -8.50 11.47
N LEU A 180 22.43 -7.89 12.59
CA LEU A 180 23.71 -8.19 13.25
C LEU A 180 23.74 -9.61 13.84
N ARG A 181 22.60 -10.04 14.40
CA ARG A 181 22.52 -11.36 15.05
C ARG A 181 22.66 -12.52 14.08
N TYR A 182 22.00 -12.39 12.91
CA TYR A 182 21.89 -13.48 11.94
C TYR A 182 22.76 -13.27 10.69
N ASP A 183 23.59 -12.23 10.69
CA ASP A 183 24.49 -11.90 9.57
C ASP A 183 23.79 -11.81 8.20
N ALA A 184 22.52 -11.44 8.19
CA ALA A 184 21.66 -11.31 7.01
C ALA A 184 20.92 -9.97 7.04
N LEU A 185 20.78 -9.30 5.88
CA LEU A 185 20.03 -8.05 5.82
C LEU A 185 18.55 -8.32 6.08
N LEU A 186 18.10 -7.96 7.28
CA LEU A 186 16.73 -8.16 7.75
C LEU A 186 16.06 -6.80 8.00
N SER A 187 14.87 -6.64 7.45
CA SER A 187 14.00 -5.48 7.67
C SER A 187 12.82 -5.90 8.53
N VAL A 188 12.61 -5.21 9.63
CA VAL A 188 11.57 -5.51 10.60
C VAL A 188 10.77 -4.24 10.85
N GLY A 189 9.46 -4.35 11.03
CA GLY A 189 8.62 -3.19 11.27
C GLY A 189 7.22 -3.57 11.73
N ARG A 190 6.57 -2.64 12.44
CA ARG A 190 5.29 -2.81 13.11
C ARG A 190 4.15 -3.32 12.21
N VAL A 191 4.11 -2.93 10.93
CA VAL A 191 3.08 -3.35 9.99
C VAL A 191 3.59 -4.42 9.03
N GLN A 192 4.85 -4.29 8.60
CA GLN A 192 5.49 -5.23 7.67
C GLN A 192 5.57 -6.66 8.26
N THR A 193 5.97 -6.79 9.52
CA THR A 193 6.18 -8.09 10.16
C THR A 193 4.86 -8.84 10.40
N PRO A 194 3.78 -8.24 10.93
CA PRO A 194 2.49 -8.91 11.02
C PRO A 194 1.89 -9.27 9.65
N THR A 195 2.09 -8.45 8.63
CA THR A 195 1.65 -8.78 7.26
C THR A 195 2.38 -10.03 6.73
N LEU A 196 3.69 -10.15 7.00
CA LEU A 196 4.44 -11.36 6.68
C LEU A 196 3.93 -12.57 7.47
N ALA A 197 3.60 -12.39 8.75
CA ALA A 197 3.07 -13.47 9.60
C ALA A 197 1.77 -14.06 9.03
N ILE A 198 0.90 -13.25 8.42
CA ILE A 198 -0.31 -13.73 7.70
C ILE A 198 0.08 -14.70 6.57
N LEU A 199 1.08 -14.34 5.76
CA LEU A 199 1.55 -15.19 4.66
C LEU A 199 2.19 -16.48 5.17
N VAL A 200 2.97 -16.40 6.24
CA VAL A 200 3.64 -17.56 6.86
C VAL A 200 2.61 -18.50 7.49
N LYS A 201 1.60 -17.96 8.17
CA LYS A 201 0.47 -18.75 8.73
C LYS A 201 -0.24 -19.50 7.62
N ARG A 202 -0.56 -18.83 6.50
CA ARG A 202 -1.22 -19.45 5.35
C ARG A 202 -0.36 -20.55 4.72
N ARG A 203 0.94 -20.34 4.59
CA ARG A 203 1.87 -21.36 4.10
C ARG A 203 1.84 -22.60 4.99
N LYS A 204 1.91 -22.42 6.31
CA LYS A 204 1.84 -23.51 7.28
C LYS A 204 0.51 -24.25 7.25
N GLU A 205 -0.61 -23.53 7.18
CA GLU A 205 -1.95 -24.12 7.05
C GLU A 205 -2.07 -25.03 5.83
N ILE A 206 -1.38 -24.71 4.74
CA ILE A 206 -1.38 -25.53 3.51
C ILE A 206 -0.40 -26.70 3.60
N GLU A 207 0.79 -26.49 4.18
CA GLU A 207 1.80 -27.54 4.36
C GLU A 207 1.36 -28.62 5.35
N ASP A 208 0.66 -28.22 6.43
CA ASP A 208 0.17 -29.12 7.48
C ASP A 208 -1.20 -29.74 7.12
N PHE A 209 -1.85 -29.32 6.02
CA PHE A 209 -3.17 -29.74 5.65
C PHE A 209 -3.20 -31.22 5.22
N LYS A 210 -4.09 -31.98 5.82
CA LYS A 210 -4.36 -33.37 5.45
C LYS A 210 -5.71 -33.44 4.77
N PRO A 211 -5.78 -33.85 3.48
CA PRO A 211 -7.04 -34.04 2.80
C PRO A 211 -7.84 -35.16 3.45
N GLU A 212 -9.11 -34.92 3.70
CA GLU A 212 -10.07 -35.90 4.19
C GLU A 212 -11.08 -36.22 3.07
N GLU A 213 -11.31 -37.49 2.82
CA GLU A 213 -12.30 -37.92 1.87
C GLU A 213 -13.70 -37.82 2.49
N TYR A 214 -14.64 -37.39 1.69
CA TYR A 214 -16.06 -37.37 2.04
C TYR A 214 -16.92 -37.63 0.83
N ALA A 215 -18.16 -38.03 1.06
CA ALA A 215 -19.17 -38.16 0.04
C ALA A 215 -20.38 -37.26 0.34
N THR A 216 -21.09 -36.87 -0.70
CA THR A 216 -22.40 -36.21 -0.63
C THR A 216 -23.42 -37.07 -1.37
N VAL A 217 -24.68 -37.04 -0.89
CA VAL A 217 -25.78 -37.73 -1.53
C VAL A 217 -26.83 -36.74 -1.97
N THR A 218 -27.21 -36.78 -3.27
CA THR A 218 -28.25 -35.95 -3.83
C THR A 218 -29.39 -36.86 -4.29
N ALA A 219 -30.60 -36.68 -3.76
CA ALA A 219 -31.80 -37.39 -4.15
C ALA A 219 -32.53 -36.62 -5.28
N ASP A 220 -33.00 -37.34 -6.27
CA ASP A 220 -33.83 -36.81 -7.36
C ASP A 220 -35.30 -37.23 -7.10
N PHE A 221 -36.14 -36.22 -6.85
CA PHE A 221 -37.57 -36.38 -6.59
C PHE A 221 -38.44 -36.24 -7.86
N GLY A 222 -37.77 -36.06 -9.01
CA GLY A 222 -38.41 -35.95 -10.32
C GLY A 222 -38.48 -34.53 -10.84
N ASP A 223 -39.14 -33.65 -10.13
CA ASP A 223 -39.31 -32.25 -10.46
C ASP A 223 -38.33 -31.30 -9.71
N TYR A 224 -37.64 -31.83 -8.69
CA TYR A 224 -36.57 -31.15 -7.99
C TYR A 224 -35.57 -32.13 -7.39
N ARG A 225 -34.42 -31.62 -6.90
CA ARG A 225 -33.36 -32.41 -6.28
C ARG A 225 -33.06 -31.86 -4.88
N GLY A 226 -32.75 -32.74 -3.93
CA GLY A 226 -32.36 -32.38 -2.59
C GLY A 226 -31.03 -33.00 -2.16
N MET A 227 -30.23 -32.25 -1.47
CA MET A 227 -28.95 -32.70 -0.87
C MET A 227 -29.19 -33.22 0.53
N TYR A 228 -28.70 -34.42 0.81
CA TYR A 228 -28.69 -34.97 2.18
C TYR A 228 -27.96 -34.05 3.14
N PHE A 229 -28.50 -33.88 4.34
CA PHE A 229 -27.84 -33.16 5.44
C PHE A 229 -28.23 -33.79 6.77
N ARG A 230 -27.34 -33.60 7.74
CA ARG A 230 -27.62 -33.91 9.15
C ARG A 230 -27.88 -32.59 9.90
N GLU A 231 -28.89 -32.61 10.77
CA GLU A 231 -29.19 -31.46 11.62
C GLU A 231 -28.06 -31.25 12.64
N GLY A 232 -27.68 -30.00 12.85
CA GLY A 232 -26.69 -29.53 13.81
C GLY A 232 -26.71 -28.01 13.85
N LEU A 233 -25.76 -27.38 14.57
CA LEU A 233 -25.58 -25.93 14.59
C LEU A 233 -25.42 -25.37 13.17
N GLU A 234 -24.70 -26.11 12.32
CA GLU A 234 -24.71 -25.92 10.85
C GLU A 234 -25.04 -27.24 10.18
N PRO A 235 -25.90 -27.25 9.11
CA PRO A 235 -26.26 -28.46 8.40
C PRO A 235 -25.04 -29.10 7.74
N ASP A 236 -24.68 -30.31 8.18
CA ASP A 236 -23.54 -31.05 7.66
C ASP A 236 -23.97 -31.96 6.51
N THR A 237 -23.45 -31.73 5.32
CA THR A 237 -23.72 -32.52 4.11
C THR A 237 -22.66 -33.59 3.82
N HIS A 238 -21.59 -33.65 4.62
CA HIS A 238 -20.46 -34.55 4.40
C HIS A 238 -20.70 -35.90 5.09
N ILE A 239 -20.59 -36.97 4.34
CA ILE A 239 -20.59 -38.34 4.83
C ILE A 239 -19.14 -38.83 4.77
N PRO A 240 -18.51 -39.16 5.94
CA PRO A 240 -17.07 -39.48 5.98
C PRO A 240 -16.67 -40.73 5.18
N LYS A 241 -17.57 -41.71 5.05
CA LYS A 241 -17.28 -42.94 4.33
C LYS A 241 -18.15 -43.05 3.07
N ILE A 242 -17.52 -43.31 1.95
CA ILE A 242 -18.23 -43.46 0.67
C ILE A 242 -19.20 -44.63 0.66
N ASP A 243 -18.90 -45.72 1.41
CA ASP A 243 -19.77 -46.89 1.49
C ASP A 243 -21.04 -46.60 2.29
N ASP A 244 -20.97 -45.75 3.32
CA ASP A 244 -22.15 -45.26 4.04
C ASP A 244 -23.05 -44.41 3.14
N ALA A 245 -22.43 -43.58 2.28
CA ALA A 245 -23.16 -42.78 1.28
C ALA A 245 -23.82 -43.64 0.21
N LYS A 246 -23.15 -44.72 -0.25
CA LYS A 246 -23.73 -45.69 -1.19
C LYS A 246 -24.85 -46.47 -0.56
N ALA A 247 -24.71 -46.91 0.68
CA ALA A 247 -25.76 -47.61 1.44
C ALA A 247 -27.00 -46.73 1.60
N LEU A 248 -26.80 -45.43 2.01
CA LEU A 248 -27.87 -44.46 2.06
C LEU A 248 -28.58 -44.28 0.70
N ALA A 249 -27.81 -44.09 -0.36
CA ALA A 249 -28.38 -43.91 -1.71
C ALA A 249 -29.19 -45.16 -2.17
N ALA A 250 -28.73 -46.37 -1.86
CA ALA A 250 -29.45 -47.60 -2.14
C ALA A 250 -30.73 -47.73 -1.32
N GLN A 251 -30.65 -47.35 -0.03
CA GLN A 251 -31.78 -47.42 0.90
C GLN A 251 -32.93 -46.50 0.49
N ILE A 252 -32.63 -45.26 0.05
CA ILE A 252 -33.66 -44.25 -0.27
C ILE A 252 -34.24 -44.43 -1.69
N LYS A 253 -33.57 -45.14 -2.57
CA LYS A 253 -34.01 -45.32 -3.96
C LYS A 253 -35.38 -45.98 -4.01
N ASN A 254 -36.29 -45.42 -4.85
CA ASN A 254 -37.68 -45.82 -4.98
C ASN A 254 -38.54 -45.71 -3.72
N GLN A 255 -38.01 -45.10 -2.64
CA GLN A 255 -38.80 -44.84 -1.44
C GLN A 255 -39.71 -43.62 -1.63
N SER A 256 -40.79 -43.61 -0.82
CA SER A 256 -41.65 -42.44 -0.71
C SER A 256 -40.92 -41.31 0.04
N ALA A 257 -40.97 -40.12 -0.51
CA ALA A 257 -40.44 -38.90 0.06
C ALA A 257 -41.60 -37.96 0.38
N THR A 258 -41.56 -37.32 1.53
CA THR A 258 -42.59 -36.36 1.97
C THR A 258 -41.97 -35.00 2.21
N VAL A 259 -42.56 -33.95 1.71
CA VAL A 259 -42.16 -32.57 2.01
C VAL A 259 -42.50 -32.26 3.47
N ILE A 260 -41.48 -32.07 4.29
CA ILE A 260 -41.62 -31.73 5.71
C ILE A 260 -41.93 -30.25 5.87
N SER A 261 -41.17 -29.39 5.18
CA SER A 261 -41.38 -27.94 5.16
C SER A 261 -41.05 -27.34 3.81
N ALA A 262 -41.76 -26.29 3.44
CA ALA A 262 -41.50 -25.44 2.29
C ALA A 262 -41.72 -23.99 2.69
N GLU A 263 -40.62 -23.27 2.87
CA GLU A 263 -40.63 -21.91 3.36
C GLU A 263 -40.09 -20.97 2.27
N THR A 264 -40.89 -19.98 1.88
CA THR A 264 -40.47 -18.94 0.95
C THR A 264 -40.36 -17.61 1.68
N ALA A 265 -39.21 -16.98 1.59
CA ALA A 265 -38.95 -15.67 2.16
C ALA A 265 -38.46 -14.71 1.10
N ARG A 266 -39.07 -13.52 1.04
CA ARG A 266 -38.59 -12.43 0.22
C ARG A 266 -37.28 -11.91 0.77
N ARG A 267 -36.26 -11.89 -0.07
CA ARG A 267 -34.92 -11.42 0.23
C ARG A 267 -34.56 -10.23 -0.64
N ARG A 268 -33.74 -9.33 -0.07
CA ARG A 268 -33.20 -8.17 -0.77
C ARG A 268 -31.69 -8.23 -0.72
N ASP A 269 -31.06 -8.19 -1.88
CA ASP A 269 -29.62 -8.08 -2.03
C ASP A 269 -29.29 -6.63 -2.39
N LEU A 270 -28.71 -5.93 -1.41
CA LEU A 270 -28.46 -4.50 -1.52
C LEU A 270 -27.31 -4.22 -2.50
N PRO A 271 -27.36 -3.08 -3.22
CA PRO A 271 -26.25 -2.70 -4.11
C PRO A 271 -24.94 -2.55 -3.34
N PRO A 272 -23.80 -2.87 -3.96
CA PRO A 272 -22.50 -2.64 -3.34
C PRO A 272 -22.27 -1.15 -3.08
N GLN A 273 -21.57 -0.83 -1.99
CA GLN A 273 -21.17 0.53 -1.68
C GLN A 273 -20.16 1.07 -2.70
N LEU A 274 -19.96 2.37 -2.72
CA LEU A 274 -18.92 3.03 -3.50
C LEU A 274 -17.53 2.49 -3.15
N TYR A 275 -16.55 2.77 -3.99
CA TYR A 275 -15.17 2.33 -3.75
C TYR A 275 -14.45 3.23 -2.76
N ASP A 276 -13.83 2.59 -1.76
CA ASP A 276 -12.58 3.03 -1.16
C ASP A 276 -11.39 2.43 -1.93
N LEU A 277 -10.15 2.81 -1.58
CA LEU A 277 -8.97 2.29 -2.26
C LEU A 277 -8.84 0.77 -2.11
N THR A 278 -9.07 0.23 -0.91
CA THR A 278 -8.92 -1.21 -0.64
C THR A 278 -9.89 -2.05 -1.45
N SER A 279 -11.17 -1.67 -1.51
CA SER A 279 -12.17 -2.38 -2.30
C SER A 279 -11.92 -2.26 -3.80
N LEU A 280 -11.45 -1.10 -4.28
CA LEU A 280 -11.05 -0.92 -5.67
C LEU A 280 -9.87 -1.84 -6.03
N GLN A 281 -8.84 -1.91 -5.20
CA GLN A 281 -7.69 -2.81 -5.40
C GLN A 281 -8.09 -4.28 -5.39
N ARG A 282 -9.00 -4.68 -4.49
CA ARG A 282 -9.51 -6.06 -4.41
C ARG A 282 -10.27 -6.46 -5.66
N ASP A 283 -11.17 -5.61 -6.13
CA ASP A 283 -11.97 -5.90 -7.32
C ASP A 283 -11.13 -5.84 -8.60
N ALA A 284 -10.19 -4.89 -8.71
CA ALA A 284 -9.23 -4.82 -9.81
C ALA A 284 -8.34 -6.09 -9.88
N ASN A 285 -7.92 -6.61 -8.73
CA ASN A 285 -7.18 -7.88 -8.68
C ASN A 285 -8.03 -9.08 -9.13
N ARG A 286 -9.29 -9.16 -8.67
CA ARG A 286 -10.22 -10.25 -9.04
C ARG A 286 -10.58 -10.22 -10.51
N LEU A 287 -10.98 -9.05 -11.03
CA LEU A 287 -11.56 -8.90 -12.36
C LEU A 287 -10.48 -8.74 -13.44
N LEU A 288 -9.47 -7.90 -13.18
CA LEU A 288 -8.44 -7.53 -14.15
C LEU A 288 -7.09 -8.23 -13.90
N GLY A 289 -6.87 -8.78 -12.69
CA GLY A 289 -5.61 -9.36 -12.31
C GLY A 289 -4.53 -8.33 -11.98
N PHE A 290 -4.91 -7.08 -11.73
CA PHE A 290 -3.98 -6.03 -11.35
C PHE A 290 -3.48 -6.23 -9.92
N THR A 291 -2.21 -5.89 -9.67
CA THR A 291 -1.68 -5.85 -8.31
C THR A 291 -2.24 -4.62 -7.58
N ALA A 292 -2.20 -4.63 -6.26
CA ALA A 292 -2.61 -3.49 -5.45
C ALA A 292 -1.83 -2.22 -5.80
N ASP A 293 -0.51 -2.34 -6.01
CA ASP A 293 0.37 -1.22 -6.41
C ASP A 293 0.03 -0.69 -7.81
N LYS A 294 -0.16 -1.60 -8.80
CA LYS A 294 -0.58 -1.20 -10.15
C LYS A 294 -1.91 -0.44 -10.11
N THR A 295 -2.90 -0.95 -9.38
CA THR A 295 -4.21 -0.30 -9.24
C THR A 295 -4.08 1.11 -8.66
N LEU A 296 -3.27 1.29 -7.61
CA LEU A 296 -3.02 2.60 -7.01
C LEU A 296 -2.36 3.56 -8.00
N LYS A 297 -1.34 3.12 -8.75
CA LYS A 297 -0.65 3.95 -9.75
C LYS A 297 -1.58 4.39 -10.87
N LEU A 298 -2.43 3.49 -11.38
CA LEU A 298 -3.42 3.80 -12.40
C LEU A 298 -4.48 4.78 -11.88
N ALA A 299 -5.00 4.56 -10.66
CA ALA A 299 -5.95 5.47 -10.03
C ALA A 299 -5.35 6.86 -9.78
N GLN A 300 -4.07 6.95 -9.39
CA GLN A 300 -3.36 8.21 -9.27
C GLN A 300 -3.20 8.92 -10.62
N SER A 301 -2.85 8.20 -11.69
CA SER A 301 -2.76 8.77 -13.03
C SER A 301 -4.12 9.32 -13.50
N LEU A 302 -5.20 8.57 -13.30
CA LEU A 302 -6.57 9.01 -13.59
C LEU A 302 -6.96 10.27 -12.79
N TYR A 303 -6.49 10.39 -11.54
CA TYR A 303 -6.71 11.58 -10.70
C TYR A 303 -5.81 12.76 -11.10
N GLU A 304 -4.49 12.55 -11.20
CA GLU A 304 -3.50 13.62 -11.32
C GLU A 304 -3.36 14.13 -12.77
N THR A 305 -3.31 13.22 -13.73
CA THR A 305 -3.05 13.54 -15.15
C THR A 305 -4.36 13.77 -15.90
N HIS A 306 -5.28 12.80 -15.82
CA HIS A 306 -6.51 12.84 -16.59
C HIS A 306 -7.63 13.66 -15.92
N LYS A 307 -7.54 13.90 -14.60
CA LYS A 307 -8.60 14.53 -13.81
C LYS A 307 -9.95 13.80 -13.95
N ALA A 308 -9.88 12.49 -14.15
CA ALA A 308 -11.03 11.63 -14.43
C ALA A 308 -11.65 11.02 -13.17
N LEU A 309 -10.88 10.89 -12.10
CA LEU A 309 -11.32 10.37 -10.81
C LEU A 309 -11.12 11.42 -9.70
N THR A 310 -11.83 11.24 -8.59
CA THR A 310 -11.56 11.91 -7.31
C THR A 310 -10.31 11.30 -6.66
N TYR A 311 -9.85 11.87 -5.54
CA TYR A 311 -8.63 11.42 -4.88
C TYR A 311 -8.73 9.94 -4.48
N PRO A 312 -7.78 9.10 -4.92
CA PRO A 312 -7.93 7.66 -4.79
C PRO A 312 -7.49 7.08 -3.43
N ARG A 313 -6.73 7.82 -2.61
CA ARG A 313 -6.25 7.32 -1.32
C ARG A 313 -7.24 7.62 -0.20
N THR A 314 -8.38 6.99 -0.24
CA THR A 314 -9.45 7.13 0.75
C THR A 314 -9.82 5.77 1.33
N ASP A 315 -10.22 5.74 2.57
CA ASP A 315 -10.83 4.61 3.27
C ASP A 315 -12.35 4.72 3.36
N SER A 316 -12.91 5.86 2.97
CA SER A 316 -14.34 6.07 2.99
C SER A 316 -15.03 5.51 1.74
N ARG A 317 -16.21 4.92 1.96
CA ARG A 317 -17.17 4.46 0.93
C ARG A 317 -18.42 5.33 0.87
N TYR A 318 -18.34 6.50 1.49
CA TYR A 318 -19.47 7.42 1.68
C TYR A 318 -19.17 8.77 1.06
N LEU A 319 -20.24 9.53 0.84
CA LEU A 319 -20.19 10.89 0.33
C LEU A 319 -20.85 11.84 1.33
N PRO A 320 -20.37 13.08 1.45
CA PRO A 320 -21.08 14.12 2.15
C PRO A 320 -22.25 14.66 1.28
N PRO A 321 -23.27 15.29 1.89
CA PRO A 321 -24.47 15.76 1.16
C PRO A 321 -24.18 16.77 0.04
N ASP A 322 -23.15 17.61 0.17
CA ASP A 322 -22.73 18.61 -0.83
C ASP A 322 -22.26 17.97 -2.16
N MET A 323 -21.91 16.68 -2.13
CA MET A 323 -21.54 15.94 -3.33
C MET A 323 -22.73 15.49 -4.19
N ILE A 324 -23.97 15.54 -3.70
CA ILE A 324 -25.15 15.06 -4.45
C ILE A 324 -25.29 15.76 -5.82
N PRO A 325 -25.26 17.11 -5.92
CA PRO A 325 -25.35 17.79 -7.21
C PRO A 325 -24.24 17.40 -8.17
N ARG A 326 -23.01 17.21 -7.64
CA ARG A 326 -21.84 16.84 -8.43
C ARG A 326 -21.94 15.41 -8.96
N VAL A 327 -22.47 14.47 -8.18
CA VAL A 327 -22.75 13.09 -8.64
C VAL A 327 -23.78 13.09 -9.74
N VAL A 328 -24.88 13.84 -9.60
CA VAL A 328 -25.90 13.98 -10.64
C VAL A 328 -25.29 14.55 -11.92
N GLN A 329 -24.48 15.60 -11.81
CA GLN A 329 -23.78 16.18 -12.96
C GLN A 329 -22.84 15.15 -13.61
N THR A 330 -22.07 14.41 -12.80
CA THR A 330 -21.15 13.36 -13.29
C THR A 330 -21.91 12.30 -14.09
N ILE A 331 -23.01 11.77 -13.55
CA ILE A 331 -23.83 10.76 -14.23
C ILE A 331 -24.37 11.26 -15.57
N LYS A 332 -24.81 12.52 -15.64
CA LYS A 332 -25.35 13.12 -16.87
C LYS A 332 -24.32 13.33 -17.97
N VAL A 333 -23.03 13.50 -17.63
CA VAL A 333 -21.96 13.74 -18.61
C VAL A 333 -21.12 12.51 -18.94
N LEU A 334 -21.49 11.33 -18.41
CA LEU A 334 -20.80 10.08 -18.71
C LEU A 334 -20.77 9.83 -20.23
N PRO A 335 -19.71 9.18 -20.75
CA PRO A 335 -19.63 8.75 -22.13
C PRO A 335 -20.85 7.95 -22.60
N GLU A 336 -21.13 7.98 -23.90
CA GLU A 336 -22.30 7.35 -24.51
C GLU A 336 -22.45 5.86 -24.16
N SER A 337 -21.31 5.15 -24.03
CA SER A 337 -21.28 3.73 -23.64
C SER A 337 -21.93 3.41 -22.29
N TYR A 338 -22.17 4.40 -21.44
CA TYR A 338 -22.83 4.22 -20.13
C TYR A 338 -24.26 4.75 -20.10
N GLN A 339 -24.72 5.44 -21.15
CA GLN A 339 -26.02 6.13 -21.13
C GLN A 339 -27.20 5.18 -20.93
N ALA A 340 -27.11 3.94 -21.42
CA ALA A 340 -28.15 2.92 -21.19
C ALA A 340 -28.31 2.54 -19.69
N LEU A 341 -27.30 2.79 -18.86
CA LEU A 341 -27.30 2.51 -17.42
C LEU A 341 -27.77 3.69 -16.57
N VAL A 342 -27.83 4.89 -17.15
CA VAL A 342 -28.16 6.11 -16.41
C VAL A 342 -29.60 6.08 -15.82
N PRO A 343 -30.63 5.63 -16.53
CA PRO A 343 -32.01 5.64 -15.98
C PRO A 343 -32.16 4.83 -14.69
N GLY A 344 -31.42 3.72 -14.53
CA GLY A 344 -31.47 2.93 -13.31
C GLY A 344 -30.77 3.57 -12.12
N ALA A 345 -29.70 4.36 -12.37
CA ALA A 345 -28.96 5.08 -11.33
C ALA A 345 -29.58 6.45 -11.00
N LEU A 346 -30.34 7.03 -11.93
CA LEU A 346 -30.91 8.37 -11.81
C LEU A 346 -32.39 8.35 -12.25
N PRO A 347 -33.27 7.59 -11.56
CA PRO A 347 -34.70 7.52 -11.90
C PRO A 347 -35.33 8.91 -11.82
N ASP A 348 -36.09 9.26 -12.84
CA ASP A 348 -36.76 10.58 -12.97
C ASP A 348 -35.79 11.77 -12.81
N GLY A 349 -34.50 11.56 -13.14
CA GLY A 349 -33.45 12.58 -13.02
C GLY A 349 -33.00 12.88 -11.58
N LYS A 350 -33.45 12.11 -10.60
CA LYS A 350 -33.11 12.26 -9.19
C LYS A 350 -32.20 11.13 -8.70
N LEU A 351 -31.20 11.50 -7.88
CA LEU A 351 -30.30 10.53 -7.26
C LEU A 351 -31.01 9.85 -6.07
N PRO A 352 -31.08 8.51 -6.01
CA PRO A 352 -31.58 7.79 -4.85
C PRO A 352 -30.61 7.96 -3.68
N VAL A 353 -31.02 8.73 -2.65
CA VAL A 353 -30.18 9.01 -1.47
C VAL A 353 -30.50 8.03 -0.36
N SER A 354 -29.47 7.42 0.22
CA SER A 354 -29.57 6.55 1.40
C SER A 354 -28.37 6.73 2.31
N LYS A 355 -28.50 6.39 3.60
CA LYS A 355 -27.37 6.36 4.53
C LYS A 355 -26.27 5.34 4.17
N ARG A 356 -26.49 4.53 3.14
CA ARG A 356 -25.46 3.61 2.61
C ARG A 356 -24.49 4.29 1.67
N THR A 357 -24.88 5.42 1.07
CA THR A 357 -24.07 6.17 0.10
C THR A 357 -23.77 7.58 0.57
N ILE A 358 -24.72 8.24 1.23
CA ILE A 358 -24.59 9.62 1.71
C ILE A 358 -24.65 9.59 3.24
N ASP A 359 -23.49 9.75 3.87
CA ASP A 359 -23.35 9.79 5.33
C ASP A 359 -22.06 10.52 5.70
N GLU A 360 -22.18 11.79 6.01
CA GLU A 360 -21.04 12.66 6.33
C GLU A 360 -20.25 12.18 7.55
N THR A 361 -20.93 11.57 8.52
CA THR A 361 -20.28 11.07 9.76
C THR A 361 -19.31 9.91 9.50
N LYS A 362 -19.34 9.31 8.30
CA LYS A 362 -18.50 8.21 7.86
C LYS A 362 -17.51 8.61 6.75
N VAL A 363 -17.49 9.87 6.41
CA VAL A 363 -16.45 10.45 5.56
C VAL A 363 -15.28 10.78 6.48
N THR A 364 -14.12 10.26 6.15
CA THR A 364 -12.85 10.51 6.85
C THR A 364 -12.13 11.71 6.22
N ASP A 365 -10.85 11.61 5.95
CA ASP A 365 -10.06 12.66 5.30
C ASP A 365 -10.58 12.98 3.88
N HIS A 366 -11.13 11.98 3.19
CA HIS A 366 -11.66 12.08 1.83
C HIS A 366 -12.90 11.21 1.67
N HIS A 367 -13.81 11.63 0.78
CA HIS A 367 -14.96 10.83 0.39
C HIS A 367 -14.59 9.67 -0.56
N ALA A 368 -15.56 8.81 -0.89
CA ALA A 368 -15.41 7.67 -1.80
C ALA A 368 -14.83 8.05 -3.17
N ILE A 369 -14.20 7.09 -3.84
CA ILE A 369 -13.64 7.25 -5.19
C ILE A 369 -14.77 7.28 -6.21
N LEU A 370 -14.83 8.38 -6.99
CA LEU A 370 -15.84 8.63 -8.02
C LEU A 370 -15.19 9.12 -9.32
N PRO A 371 -15.87 8.94 -10.47
CA PRO A 371 -15.57 9.73 -11.65
C PRO A 371 -15.87 11.22 -11.39
N THR A 372 -15.16 12.09 -12.08
CA THR A 372 -15.41 13.54 -12.05
C THR A 372 -16.40 13.95 -13.14
N PRO A 373 -17.02 15.16 -13.05
CA PRO A 373 -17.91 15.66 -14.11
C PRO A 373 -17.15 16.11 -15.39
N LYS A 374 -15.87 15.82 -15.48
CA LYS A 374 -15.08 16.05 -16.70
C LYS A 374 -15.48 15.06 -17.78
N ARG A 375 -15.78 15.53 -18.98
CA ARG A 375 -15.99 14.65 -20.13
C ARG A 375 -14.67 13.96 -20.49
N ILE A 376 -14.66 12.65 -20.46
CA ILE A 376 -13.49 11.84 -20.74
C ILE A 376 -13.66 11.17 -22.11
N ASN A 377 -12.66 11.32 -22.96
CA ASN A 377 -12.55 10.52 -24.19
C ASN A 377 -11.89 9.19 -23.80
N LEU A 378 -12.67 8.10 -23.79
CA LEU A 378 -12.20 6.76 -23.41
C LEU A 378 -11.09 6.24 -24.33
N ASP A 379 -11.10 6.61 -25.61
CA ASP A 379 -10.08 6.15 -26.58
C ASP A 379 -8.73 6.80 -26.36
N SER A 380 -8.68 7.93 -25.65
CA SER A 380 -7.42 8.59 -25.28
C SER A 380 -6.76 8.00 -24.03
N LEU A 381 -7.44 7.13 -23.31
CA LEU A 381 -6.90 6.48 -22.11
C LEU A 381 -6.14 5.19 -22.51
N PRO A 382 -4.96 4.95 -21.91
CA PRO A 382 -4.34 3.64 -21.95
C PRO A 382 -5.29 2.55 -21.51
N GLU A 383 -5.18 1.34 -22.09
CA GLU A 383 -6.12 0.23 -21.86
C GLU A 383 -6.33 -0.08 -20.38
N ASP A 384 -5.26 -0.19 -19.59
CA ASP A 384 -5.35 -0.50 -18.15
C ASP A 384 -6.08 0.63 -17.38
N GLU A 385 -5.85 1.90 -17.73
CA GLU A 385 -6.52 3.04 -17.11
C GLU A 385 -8.00 3.09 -17.50
N ARG A 386 -8.31 2.79 -18.77
CA ARG A 386 -9.67 2.70 -19.27
C ARG A 386 -10.47 1.62 -18.54
N GLN A 387 -9.89 0.43 -18.33
CA GLN A 387 -10.51 -0.66 -17.59
C GLN A 387 -10.77 -0.29 -16.13
N LEU A 388 -9.81 0.38 -15.47
CA LEU A 388 -9.99 0.82 -14.10
C LEU A 388 -11.05 1.92 -13.98
N TYR A 389 -11.08 2.87 -14.93
CA TYR A 389 -12.11 3.91 -15.02
C TYR A 389 -13.51 3.29 -15.22
N ASP A 390 -13.65 2.31 -16.13
CA ASP A 390 -14.91 1.57 -16.35
C ASP A 390 -15.40 0.91 -15.06
N MET A 391 -14.51 0.29 -14.28
CA MET A 391 -14.85 -0.28 -12.98
C MET A 391 -15.43 0.77 -12.02
N VAL A 392 -14.79 1.94 -11.92
CA VAL A 392 -15.23 3.00 -10.99
C VAL A 392 -16.57 3.59 -11.44
N VAL A 393 -16.74 3.84 -12.74
CA VAL A 393 -18.03 4.34 -13.29
C VAL A 393 -19.16 3.35 -13.00
N ARG A 394 -18.96 2.06 -13.31
CA ARG A 394 -19.99 1.04 -13.09
C ARG A 394 -20.32 0.87 -11.61
N ARG A 395 -19.31 0.92 -10.73
CA ARG A 395 -19.54 0.87 -9.28
C ARG A 395 -20.35 2.07 -8.80
N MET A 396 -20.06 3.27 -9.28
CA MET A 396 -20.83 4.47 -8.95
C MET A 396 -22.29 4.29 -9.38
N LEU A 397 -22.53 3.90 -10.64
CA LEU A 397 -23.89 3.67 -11.14
C LEU A 397 -24.60 2.60 -10.29
N THR A 398 -23.96 1.44 -10.11
CA THR A 398 -24.51 0.30 -9.34
C THR A 398 -24.92 0.72 -7.91
N ALA A 399 -24.14 1.57 -7.25
CA ALA A 399 -24.41 1.99 -5.87
C ALA A 399 -25.74 2.77 -5.69
N PHE A 400 -26.24 3.34 -6.78
CA PHE A 400 -27.50 4.10 -6.81
C PHE A 400 -28.66 3.35 -7.48
N TYR A 401 -28.45 2.10 -7.89
CA TYR A 401 -29.51 1.23 -8.36
C TYR A 401 -30.36 0.67 -7.22
N PRO A 402 -31.61 0.23 -7.50
CA PRO A 402 -32.41 -0.48 -6.51
C PRO A 402 -31.79 -1.81 -6.12
N ALA A 403 -32.21 -2.35 -5.00
CA ALA A 403 -31.83 -3.69 -4.55
C ALA A 403 -32.30 -4.76 -5.56
N CYS A 404 -31.54 -5.87 -5.65
CA CYS A 404 -32.05 -7.08 -6.28
C CYS A 404 -33.02 -7.75 -5.31
N GLU A 405 -34.28 -7.96 -5.74
CA GLU A 405 -35.30 -8.64 -4.96
C GLU A 405 -35.56 -10.04 -5.50
N TYR A 406 -35.60 -11.01 -4.63
CA TYR A 406 -35.83 -12.39 -4.99
C TYR A 406 -36.56 -13.15 -3.88
N ASP A 407 -37.30 -14.15 -4.28
CA ASP A 407 -37.90 -15.12 -3.37
C ASP A 407 -36.90 -16.30 -3.21
N ALA A 408 -36.51 -16.54 -1.97
CA ALA A 408 -35.65 -17.67 -1.57
C ALA A 408 -36.56 -18.72 -0.92
N THR A 409 -36.65 -19.89 -1.56
CA THR A 409 -37.43 -21.04 -1.08
C THR A 409 -36.50 -22.08 -0.52
N LYS A 410 -36.75 -22.50 0.72
CA LYS A 410 -36.06 -23.63 1.37
C LYS A 410 -37.06 -24.74 1.56
N VAL A 411 -36.79 -25.91 0.97
CA VAL A 411 -37.60 -27.11 1.12
C VAL A 411 -36.81 -28.17 1.85
N ILE A 412 -37.43 -28.76 2.86
CA ILE A 412 -36.94 -29.96 3.54
C ILE A 412 -37.82 -31.13 3.16
N THR A 413 -37.23 -32.14 2.61
CA THR A 413 -37.91 -33.41 2.20
C THR A 413 -37.38 -34.57 3.01
N GLY A 414 -38.27 -35.33 3.65
CA GLY A 414 -37.93 -36.52 4.41
C GLY A 414 -38.08 -37.78 3.57
N VAL A 415 -37.16 -38.71 3.69
CA VAL A 415 -37.19 -40.05 3.14
C VAL A 415 -36.83 -41.04 4.24
N GLY A 416 -37.83 -41.69 4.87
CA GLY A 416 -37.63 -42.44 6.09
C GLY A 416 -37.08 -41.51 7.22
N GLU A 417 -35.93 -41.88 7.79
CA GLU A 417 -35.26 -41.08 8.83
C GLU A 417 -34.31 -40.00 8.26
N HIS A 418 -34.18 -39.92 6.95
CA HIS A 418 -33.21 -39.07 6.28
C HIS A 418 -33.84 -37.79 5.78
N GLN A 419 -33.12 -36.66 5.91
CA GLN A 419 -33.59 -35.37 5.44
C GLN A 419 -32.73 -34.84 4.30
N PHE A 420 -33.41 -34.18 3.34
CA PHE A 420 -32.81 -33.59 2.16
C PHE A 420 -33.22 -32.13 2.04
N ARG A 421 -32.25 -31.24 1.85
CA ARG A 421 -32.47 -29.81 1.68
C ARG A 421 -32.39 -29.43 0.18
N THR A 422 -33.38 -28.67 -0.25
CA THR A 422 -33.40 -28.02 -1.56
C THR A 422 -33.53 -26.52 -1.38
N ASN A 423 -32.74 -25.76 -2.09
CA ASN A 423 -32.84 -24.29 -2.12
C ASN A 423 -33.31 -23.86 -3.51
N GLY A 424 -34.34 -23.02 -3.55
CA GLY A 424 -34.84 -22.37 -4.75
C GLY A 424 -34.60 -20.88 -4.71
N ARG A 425 -34.45 -20.26 -5.85
CA ARG A 425 -34.35 -18.83 -6.01
C ARG A 425 -35.05 -18.35 -7.26
N VAL A 426 -35.96 -17.41 -7.10
CA VAL A 426 -36.68 -16.76 -8.18
C VAL A 426 -36.42 -15.25 -8.08
N VAL A 427 -35.74 -14.67 -9.05
CA VAL A 427 -35.48 -13.22 -9.10
C VAL A 427 -36.72 -12.51 -9.58
N LEU A 428 -37.18 -11.55 -8.79
CA LEU A 428 -38.35 -10.71 -9.08
C LEU A 428 -37.95 -9.38 -9.73
N GLN A 429 -36.83 -8.83 -9.26
CA GLN A 429 -36.22 -7.60 -9.75
C GLN A 429 -34.71 -7.72 -9.72
N ASN A 430 -34.04 -7.61 -10.86
CA ASN A 430 -32.59 -7.65 -10.94
C ASN A 430 -31.89 -6.49 -10.20
N GLY A 431 -32.51 -5.29 -10.29
CA GLY A 431 -31.95 -4.11 -9.65
C GLY A 431 -30.52 -3.83 -10.10
N TRP A 432 -29.61 -3.68 -9.15
CA TRP A 432 -28.20 -3.36 -9.42
C TRP A 432 -27.46 -4.44 -10.24
N ARG A 433 -27.98 -5.65 -10.33
CA ARG A 433 -27.37 -6.76 -11.10
C ARG A 433 -27.49 -6.57 -12.61
N ASP A 434 -28.32 -5.64 -13.06
CA ASP A 434 -28.38 -5.24 -14.47
C ASP A 434 -27.12 -4.49 -14.92
N VAL A 435 -26.34 -3.93 -13.97
CA VAL A 435 -25.07 -3.29 -14.28
C VAL A 435 -23.93 -4.33 -14.25
N PRO A 436 -23.37 -4.74 -15.38
CA PRO A 436 -22.26 -5.67 -15.40
C PRO A 436 -21.01 -5.00 -14.77
N PRO A 437 -20.14 -5.77 -14.07
CA PRO A 437 -18.97 -5.23 -13.41
C PRO A 437 -17.93 -4.62 -14.37
N LEU A 438 -17.88 -5.10 -15.61
CA LEU A 438 -17.02 -4.60 -16.69
C LEU A 438 -17.79 -4.66 -18.01
N ALA A 439 -17.52 -3.69 -18.91
CA ALA A 439 -18.07 -3.70 -20.25
C ALA A 439 -17.51 -4.86 -21.09
N ASN A 440 -16.19 -5.05 -21.04
CA ASN A 440 -15.45 -6.08 -21.75
C ASN A 440 -14.53 -6.81 -20.77
N PRO A 441 -15.00 -7.85 -20.09
CA PRO A 441 -14.12 -8.59 -19.18
C PRO A 441 -12.98 -9.25 -19.99
N PRO A 442 -11.76 -9.26 -19.45
CA PRO A 442 -10.62 -9.87 -20.15
C PRO A 442 -10.92 -11.33 -20.47
N LYS A 443 -10.64 -11.75 -21.70
CA LYS A 443 -10.78 -13.15 -22.15
C LYS A 443 -9.75 -14.00 -21.42
N THR A 444 -10.05 -14.39 -20.20
CA THR A 444 -9.26 -15.40 -19.49
C THR A 444 -9.65 -16.75 -20.08
N GLY A 445 -8.69 -17.45 -20.72
CA GLY A 445 -8.90 -18.73 -21.42
C GLY A 445 -9.29 -19.93 -20.53
N ARG A 446 -9.81 -19.67 -19.33
CA ARG A 446 -10.50 -20.66 -18.51
C ARG A 446 -11.98 -20.32 -18.53
N ALA A 447 -12.76 -21.23 -19.14
CA ALA A 447 -14.21 -21.26 -18.93
C ALA A 447 -14.47 -20.99 -17.44
N LYS A 448 -15.33 -20.00 -17.14
CA LYS A 448 -15.78 -19.69 -15.80
C LYS A 448 -16.19 -21.01 -15.13
N LYS A 449 -15.40 -21.53 -14.19
CA LYS A 449 -16.01 -22.24 -13.08
C LYS A 449 -16.93 -21.20 -12.46
N LYS A 450 -18.24 -21.44 -12.55
CA LYS A 450 -19.28 -20.62 -11.93
C LYS A 450 -18.78 -20.29 -10.53
N SER A 451 -18.68 -19.00 -10.21
CA SER A 451 -18.44 -18.59 -8.83
C SER A 451 -19.53 -19.23 -7.98
N ALA A 452 -19.19 -19.75 -6.82
CA ALA A 452 -20.15 -20.34 -5.88
C ALA A 452 -21.28 -19.35 -5.50
N ASP A 453 -21.11 -18.06 -5.79
CA ASP A 453 -22.07 -16.98 -5.56
C ASP A 453 -23.05 -16.75 -6.74
N ALA A 454 -22.87 -17.40 -7.89
CA ALA A 454 -23.91 -17.45 -8.91
C ALA A 454 -24.83 -18.64 -8.59
N GLU A 455 -25.65 -18.47 -7.55
CA GLU A 455 -26.82 -19.33 -7.38
C GLU A 455 -27.65 -19.21 -8.66
N GLU A 456 -27.70 -20.31 -9.43
CA GLU A 456 -28.57 -20.39 -10.60
C GLU A 456 -30.00 -20.11 -10.13
N GLU A 457 -30.74 -19.32 -10.91
CA GLU A 457 -32.19 -19.28 -10.75
C GLU A 457 -32.73 -20.70 -10.84
N THR A 458 -33.12 -21.25 -9.71
CA THR A 458 -33.74 -22.59 -9.65
C THR A 458 -35.15 -22.32 -9.16
N ALA A 459 -36.06 -22.17 -10.15
CA ALA A 459 -37.49 -22.18 -9.87
C ALA A 459 -37.86 -23.57 -9.39
N LEU A 460 -38.35 -23.67 -8.19
CA LEU A 460 -38.91 -24.91 -7.67
C LEU A 460 -40.41 -25.01 -8.06
N PRO A 461 -40.94 -26.23 -8.28
CA PRO A 461 -42.38 -26.39 -8.41
C PRO A 461 -43.07 -25.90 -7.13
N PRO A 462 -44.37 -25.59 -7.17
CA PRO A 462 -45.13 -25.30 -5.97
C PRO A 462 -45.16 -26.55 -5.09
N LEU A 463 -44.59 -26.45 -3.89
CA LEU A 463 -44.47 -27.52 -2.91
C LEU A 463 -45.11 -27.09 -1.59
N SER A 464 -45.89 -28.00 -0.99
CA SER A 464 -46.51 -27.80 0.31
C SER A 464 -46.12 -28.90 1.28
N PRO A 465 -46.07 -28.62 2.60
CA PRO A 465 -45.89 -29.68 3.58
C PRO A 465 -46.91 -30.79 3.43
N GLY A 466 -46.46 -32.03 3.43
CA GLY A 466 -47.31 -33.21 3.16
C GLY A 466 -47.29 -33.71 1.71
N ASP A 467 -46.80 -32.91 0.75
CA ASP A 467 -46.66 -33.39 -0.62
C ASP A 467 -45.74 -34.60 -0.69
N THR A 468 -46.14 -35.60 -1.48
CA THR A 468 -45.37 -36.83 -1.62
C THR A 468 -44.71 -36.91 -3.01
N ARG A 469 -43.53 -37.47 -3.05
CA ARG A 469 -42.74 -37.78 -4.25
C ARG A 469 -42.13 -39.17 -4.10
N THR A 470 -41.62 -39.69 -5.19
CA THR A 470 -40.82 -40.92 -5.16
C THR A 470 -39.39 -40.59 -5.52
N VAL A 471 -38.42 -41.08 -4.77
CA VAL A 471 -36.99 -40.94 -5.08
C VAL A 471 -36.68 -41.73 -6.36
N ARG A 472 -36.53 -41.05 -7.49
CA ARG A 472 -36.24 -41.68 -8.81
C ARG A 472 -34.80 -42.16 -8.89
N ALA A 473 -33.89 -41.38 -8.34
CA ALA A 473 -32.45 -41.67 -8.33
C ALA A 473 -31.79 -41.03 -7.09
N ALA A 474 -30.69 -41.64 -6.69
CA ALA A 474 -29.81 -41.07 -5.67
C ALA A 474 -28.37 -41.05 -6.20
N GLU A 475 -27.80 -39.89 -6.33
CA GLU A 475 -26.43 -39.68 -6.83
C GLU A 475 -25.47 -39.54 -5.65
N VAL A 476 -24.40 -40.36 -5.65
CA VAL A 476 -23.31 -40.30 -4.70
C VAL A 476 -22.12 -39.61 -5.35
N LYS A 477 -21.66 -38.51 -4.79
CA LYS A 477 -20.46 -37.82 -5.26
C LYS A 477 -19.39 -37.88 -4.18
N SER A 478 -18.22 -38.46 -4.52
CA SER A 478 -17.02 -38.41 -3.69
C SER A 478 -16.21 -37.16 -3.99
N ASP A 479 -15.69 -36.48 -2.97
CA ASP A 479 -14.77 -35.36 -3.07
C ASP A 479 -13.79 -35.43 -1.90
N GLN A 480 -12.81 -34.54 -1.88
CA GLN A 480 -11.85 -34.38 -0.79
C GLN A 480 -11.84 -32.94 -0.33
N THR A 481 -11.63 -32.74 0.98
CA THR A 481 -11.38 -31.42 1.52
C THR A 481 -10.13 -30.84 0.87
N LYS A 482 -10.10 -29.52 0.69
CA LYS A 482 -9.00 -28.81 0.02
C LYS A 482 -8.35 -27.85 0.99
N PRO A 483 -7.02 -27.67 0.93
CA PRO A 483 -6.34 -26.67 1.74
C PRO A 483 -6.88 -25.28 1.40
N PRO A 484 -6.76 -24.32 2.34
CA PRO A 484 -7.11 -22.94 2.05
C PRO A 484 -6.30 -22.41 0.87
N ALA A 485 -6.91 -21.54 0.07
CA ALA A 485 -6.24 -21.00 -1.12
C ALA A 485 -5.07 -20.09 -0.69
N GLN A 486 -3.99 -20.10 -1.47
CA GLN A 486 -2.88 -19.15 -1.33
C GLN A 486 -3.38 -17.72 -1.42
N HIS A 487 -2.75 -16.81 -0.68
CA HIS A 487 -3.09 -15.39 -0.78
C HIS A 487 -2.74 -14.82 -2.16
N ASN A 488 -3.60 -13.93 -2.62
CA ASN A 488 -3.34 -12.97 -3.69
C ASN A 488 -3.45 -11.54 -3.12
N ASP A 489 -3.22 -10.51 -3.95
CA ASP A 489 -3.34 -9.12 -3.47
C ASP A 489 -4.71 -8.86 -2.83
N ALA A 490 -5.81 -9.32 -3.44
CA ALA A 490 -7.15 -9.10 -2.91
C ALA A 490 -7.38 -9.76 -1.54
N SER A 491 -7.00 -11.03 -1.38
CA SER A 491 -7.20 -11.76 -0.13
C SER A 491 -6.21 -11.32 0.97
N LEU A 492 -4.99 -10.91 0.60
CA LEU A 492 -4.02 -10.36 1.56
C LEU A 492 -4.46 -8.99 2.07
N LEU A 493 -4.93 -8.09 1.19
CA LEU A 493 -5.53 -6.82 1.59
C LEU A 493 -6.72 -7.02 2.53
N SER A 494 -7.59 -8.02 2.23
CA SER A 494 -8.70 -8.36 3.14
C SER A 494 -8.19 -8.84 4.50
N ALA A 495 -7.17 -9.71 4.51
CA ALA A 495 -6.59 -10.20 5.76
C ALA A 495 -5.94 -9.08 6.58
N MET A 496 -5.27 -8.12 5.92
CA MET A 496 -4.73 -6.92 6.58
C MET A 496 -5.84 -6.04 7.16
N GLU A 497 -6.93 -5.82 6.40
CA GLU A 497 -8.09 -5.01 6.82
C GLU A 497 -8.85 -5.63 8.00
N THR A 498 -8.90 -6.96 8.07
CA THR A 498 -9.61 -7.69 9.13
C THR A 498 -8.71 -8.17 10.26
N ALA A 499 -7.40 -7.94 10.16
CA ALA A 499 -6.45 -8.34 11.20
C ALA A 499 -6.83 -7.72 12.56
N GLY A 500 -6.69 -8.53 13.61
CA GLY A 500 -7.01 -8.12 14.99
C GLY A 500 -8.50 -8.22 15.37
N ARG A 501 -9.41 -8.58 14.46
CA ARG A 501 -10.82 -8.81 14.81
C ARG A 501 -11.02 -10.00 15.76
N GLU A 502 -10.10 -10.96 15.71
CA GLU A 502 -10.10 -12.16 16.56
C GLU A 502 -9.32 -11.95 17.86
N SER A 503 -8.92 -10.71 18.17
CA SER A 503 -8.24 -10.41 19.44
C SER A 503 -9.17 -10.73 20.62
N THR A 504 -8.62 -11.36 21.64
CA THR A 504 -9.32 -11.62 22.91
C THR A 504 -9.56 -10.35 23.74
N ASP A 505 -8.86 -9.26 23.42
CA ASP A 505 -9.06 -7.94 23.98
C ASP A 505 -10.12 -7.19 23.17
N GLU A 506 -11.30 -6.99 23.77
CA GLU A 506 -12.45 -6.36 23.09
C GLU A 506 -12.18 -4.92 22.66
N GLU A 507 -11.38 -4.17 23.41
CA GLU A 507 -11.05 -2.79 23.09
C GLU A 507 -10.15 -2.73 21.86
N ILE A 508 -9.13 -3.59 21.81
CA ILE A 508 -8.26 -3.74 20.63
C ILE A 508 -9.06 -4.25 19.43
N ALA A 509 -9.91 -5.26 19.61
CA ALA A 509 -10.75 -5.78 18.52
C ALA A 509 -11.67 -4.70 17.97
N ARG A 510 -12.23 -3.83 18.82
CA ARG A 510 -13.07 -2.70 18.44
C ARG A 510 -12.28 -1.64 17.68
N GLN A 511 -11.09 -1.28 18.18
CA GLN A 511 -10.18 -0.32 17.52
C GLN A 511 -9.75 -0.80 16.14
N MET A 512 -9.43 -2.08 16.01
CA MET A 512 -8.98 -2.68 14.76
C MET A 512 -10.10 -3.00 13.77
N LYS A 513 -11.38 -2.99 14.21
CA LYS A 513 -12.52 -3.35 13.37
C LYS A 513 -12.65 -2.48 12.10
N GLY A 514 -12.19 -1.23 12.14
CA GLY A 514 -12.25 -0.29 11.02
C GLY A 514 -10.92 -0.09 10.30
N SER A 515 -9.79 -0.28 10.99
CA SER A 515 -8.46 0.06 10.48
C SER A 515 -7.60 -1.14 10.07
N GLY A 516 -7.68 -2.28 10.82
CA GLY A 516 -6.77 -3.42 10.61
C GLY A 516 -5.29 -3.05 10.78
N ILE A 517 -4.40 -3.65 9.99
CA ILE A 517 -2.97 -3.30 9.94
C ILE A 517 -2.64 -2.53 8.66
N GLY A 518 -1.95 -1.40 8.85
CA GLY A 518 -1.64 -0.47 7.77
C GLY A 518 -2.87 0.31 7.27
N THR A 519 -2.64 1.51 6.77
CA THR A 519 -3.70 2.31 6.15
C THR A 519 -3.94 1.86 4.70
N PRO A 520 -5.10 2.10 4.09
CA PRO A 520 -5.35 1.80 2.68
C PRO A 520 -4.24 2.33 1.76
N ALA A 521 -3.73 3.54 2.02
CA ALA A 521 -2.68 4.15 1.24
C ALA A 521 -1.32 3.42 1.33
N THR A 522 -1.04 2.71 2.43
CA THR A 522 0.27 2.08 2.69
C THR A 522 0.30 0.58 2.44
N ARG A 523 -0.84 -0.13 2.48
CA ARG A 523 -0.91 -1.59 2.36
C ARG A 523 -0.24 -2.12 1.09
N ALA A 524 -0.49 -1.50 -0.06
CA ALA A 524 0.14 -1.90 -1.32
C ALA A 524 1.67 -1.80 -1.26
N ALA A 525 2.20 -0.69 -0.74
CA ALA A 525 3.63 -0.48 -0.59
C ALA A 525 4.27 -1.49 0.39
N ILE A 526 3.54 -1.89 1.44
CA ILE A 526 4.00 -2.93 2.39
C ILE A 526 4.11 -4.28 1.69
N ILE A 527 3.11 -4.67 0.90
CA ILE A 527 3.14 -5.93 0.11
C ILE A 527 4.34 -5.92 -0.84
N GLU A 528 4.53 -4.85 -1.61
CA GLU A 528 5.67 -4.73 -2.51
C GLU A 528 7.01 -4.72 -1.76
N ARG A 529 7.06 -4.09 -0.58
CA ARG A 529 8.25 -4.12 0.28
C ARG A 529 8.62 -5.52 0.72
N LEU A 530 7.64 -6.37 1.13
CA LEU A 530 7.89 -7.78 1.46
C LEU A 530 8.51 -8.54 0.31
N ILE A 531 8.07 -8.27 -0.92
CA ILE A 531 8.62 -8.89 -2.14
C ILE A 531 10.04 -8.36 -2.42
N GLN A 532 10.26 -7.05 -2.33
CA GLN A 532 11.56 -6.42 -2.57
C GLN A 532 12.66 -6.90 -1.62
N VAL A 533 12.33 -7.11 -0.33
CA VAL A 533 13.30 -7.62 0.66
C VAL A 533 13.45 -9.15 0.62
N GLY A 534 12.67 -9.82 -0.22
CA GLY A 534 12.75 -11.25 -0.45
C GLY A 534 12.03 -12.10 0.60
N TYR A 535 11.13 -11.56 1.41
CA TYR A 535 10.32 -12.31 2.37
C TYR A 535 9.10 -12.97 1.73
N ALA A 536 8.64 -12.40 0.64
CA ALA A 536 7.57 -12.96 -0.18
C ALA A 536 7.97 -12.99 -1.65
N ILE A 537 7.31 -13.83 -2.42
CA ILE A 537 7.46 -13.93 -3.87
C ILE A 537 6.09 -13.95 -4.53
N ARG A 538 5.95 -13.25 -5.66
CA ARG A 538 4.75 -13.31 -6.47
C ARG A 538 4.90 -14.38 -7.55
N LYS A 539 4.00 -15.39 -7.56
CA LYS A 539 3.90 -16.42 -8.60
C LYS A 539 2.55 -16.30 -9.31
N GLY A 540 2.54 -15.71 -10.51
CA GLY A 540 1.29 -15.34 -11.18
C GLY A 540 0.47 -14.37 -10.33
N LYS A 541 -0.75 -14.75 -9.95
CA LYS A 541 -1.62 -13.94 -9.08
C LYS A 541 -1.41 -14.18 -7.58
N THR A 542 -0.64 -15.21 -7.18
CA THR A 542 -0.47 -15.58 -5.77
C THR A 542 0.78 -14.97 -5.15
N ILE A 543 0.72 -14.70 -3.85
CA ILE A 543 1.80 -14.17 -3.02
C ILE A 543 2.14 -15.23 -1.97
N LEU A 544 3.37 -15.71 -1.99
CA LEU A 544 3.85 -16.80 -1.15
C LEU A 544 4.96 -16.32 -0.22
N ALA A 545 4.95 -16.74 1.03
CA ALA A 545 6.09 -16.55 1.93
C ALA A 545 7.28 -17.39 1.44
N THR A 546 8.48 -16.79 1.39
CA THR A 546 9.72 -17.48 1.13
C THR A 546 10.26 -18.12 2.41
N ASP A 547 11.28 -19.00 2.29
CA ASP A 547 11.96 -19.55 3.47
C ASP A 547 12.59 -18.44 4.31
N LYS A 548 13.16 -17.41 3.68
CA LYS A 548 13.65 -16.21 4.38
C LYS A 548 12.55 -15.53 5.19
N GLY A 549 11.34 -15.45 4.64
CA GLY A 549 10.18 -14.89 5.35
C GLY A 549 9.72 -15.76 6.51
N VAL A 550 9.66 -17.08 6.33
CA VAL A 550 9.33 -18.03 7.41
C VAL A 550 10.35 -17.93 8.55
N GLN A 551 11.63 -17.96 8.21
CA GLN A 551 12.74 -17.83 9.17
C GLN A 551 12.67 -16.51 9.94
N LEU A 552 12.34 -15.40 9.31
CA LEU A 552 12.18 -14.13 10.02
C LEU A 552 11.08 -14.22 11.10
N ILE A 553 9.92 -14.78 10.76
CA ILE A 553 8.81 -14.92 11.74
C ILE A 553 9.18 -15.85 12.88
N GLN A 554 10.04 -16.85 12.66
CA GLN A 554 10.53 -17.74 13.71
C GLN A 554 11.47 -17.08 14.72
N ILE A 555 12.21 -16.06 14.30
CA ILE A 555 13.24 -15.40 15.12
C ILE A 555 12.77 -14.11 15.81
N VAL A 556 11.70 -13.48 15.33
CA VAL A 556 11.17 -12.27 15.97
C VAL A 556 10.24 -12.63 17.14
N PRO A 557 10.16 -11.82 18.19
CA PRO A 557 9.21 -12.05 19.27
C PRO A 557 7.75 -11.93 18.77
N GLN A 558 6.85 -12.66 19.44
CA GLN A 558 5.45 -12.74 19.06
C GLN A 558 4.77 -11.37 19.02
N GLU A 559 5.12 -10.48 19.94
CA GLU A 559 4.59 -9.11 20.02
C GLU A 559 4.80 -8.34 18.70
N LEU A 560 5.93 -8.56 18.04
CA LEU A 560 6.27 -7.87 16.78
C LEU A 560 5.59 -8.49 15.55
N SER A 561 5.23 -9.76 15.62
CA SER A 561 4.53 -10.48 14.53
C SER A 561 3.01 -10.46 14.68
N SER A 562 2.50 -10.07 15.86
CA SER A 562 1.05 -9.97 16.13
C SER A 562 0.46 -8.65 15.62
N PRO A 563 -0.75 -8.68 15.04
CA PRO A 563 -1.54 -7.48 14.74
C PRO A 563 -1.92 -6.66 15.98
N GLU A 564 -2.05 -7.31 17.15
CA GLU A 564 -2.51 -6.71 18.40
C GLU A 564 -1.62 -5.55 18.87
N MET A 565 -0.31 -5.65 18.69
CA MET A 565 0.61 -4.56 18.99
C MET A 565 0.24 -3.30 18.19
N THR A 566 -0.06 -3.47 16.90
CA THR A 566 -0.51 -2.35 16.06
C THR A 566 -1.82 -1.75 16.60
N GLY A 567 -2.78 -2.59 17.01
CA GLY A 567 -4.03 -2.14 17.60
C GLY A 567 -3.83 -1.34 18.89
N ARG A 568 -2.97 -1.82 19.79
CA ARG A 568 -2.61 -1.09 21.03
C ARG A 568 -1.99 0.28 20.75
N TRP A 569 -1.13 0.35 19.76
CA TRP A 569 -0.51 1.64 19.39
C TRP A 569 -1.54 2.60 18.81
N GLU A 570 -2.40 2.17 17.88
CA GLU A 570 -3.43 3.04 17.31
C GLU A 570 -4.40 3.53 18.38
N LEU A 571 -4.80 2.67 19.33
CA LEU A 571 -5.62 3.05 20.48
C LEU A 571 -4.94 4.13 21.34
N ALA A 572 -3.66 3.91 21.68
CA ALA A 572 -2.89 4.87 22.46
C ALA A 572 -2.73 6.21 21.71
N LEU A 573 -2.50 6.17 20.39
CA LEU A 573 -2.38 7.36 19.56
C LEU A 573 -3.70 8.14 19.46
N ASP A 574 -4.85 7.47 19.39
CA ASP A 574 -6.15 8.12 19.45
C ASP A 574 -6.40 8.77 20.81
N GLN A 575 -6.01 8.09 21.89
CA GLN A 575 -6.09 8.65 23.25
C GLN A 575 -5.16 9.87 23.44
N ILE A 576 -4.00 9.91 22.79
CA ILE A 576 -3.12 11.08 22.76
C ILE A 576 -3.79 12.24 22.02
N THR A 577 -4.45 11.96 20.88
CA THR A 577 -5.20 12.98 20.13
C THR A 577 -6.24 13.66 21.00
N ASP A 578 -6.96 12.88 21.82
CA ASP A 578 -8.02 13.36 22.70
C ASP A 578 -7.50 13.89 24.06
N GLY A 579 -6.20 13.89 24.30
CA GLY A 579 -5.60 14.30 25.57
C GLY A 579 -5.84 13.34 26.73
N ARG A 580 -6.34 12.12 26.47
CA ARG A 580 -6.61 11.07 27.50
C ARG A 580 -5.37 10.28 27.88
N GLN A 581 -4.33 10.29 27.04
CA GLN A 581 -3.05 9.65 27.27
C GLN A 581 -1.90 10.64 27.09
N ASP A 582 -0.91 10.54 27.97
CA ASP A 582 0.31 11.31 27.89
C ASP A 582 1.24 10.77 26.80
N ALA A 583 1.65 11.62 25.87
CA ALA A 583 2.52 11.30 24.74
C ALA A 583 3.93 10.85 25.18
N ASP A 584 4.48 11.44 26.24
CA ASP A 584 5.83 11.12 26.72
C ASP A 584 5.84 9.73 27.37
N LYS A 585 4.78 9.36 28.11
CA LYS A 585 4.62 8.00 28.65
C LYS A 585 4.51 6.97 27.52
N PHE A 586 3.78 7.29 26.43
CA PHE A 586 3.74 6.43 25.26
C PHE A 586 5.14 6.26 24.66
N MET A 587 5.87 7.34 24.41
CA MET A 587 7.22 7.29 23.85
C MET A 587 8.22 6.56 24.77
N ASP A 588 8.09 6.66 26.08
CA ASP A 588 8.88 5.88 27.03
C ASP A 588 8.61 4.36 26.91
N SER A 589 7.35 3.97 26.69
CA SER A 589 7.01 2.58 26.42
C SER A 589 7.65 2.08 25.11
N ILE A 590 7.68 2.91 24.08
CA ILE A 590 8.34 2.61 22.79
C ILE A 590 9.86 2.46 22.96
N ARG A 591 10.51 3.34 23.75
CA ARG A 591 11.94 3.23 24.06
C ARG A 591 12.28 1.92 24.80
N LYS A 592 11.43 1.55 25.80
CA LYS A 592 11.55 0.28 26.52
C LYS A 592 11.36 -0.89 25.56
N PHE A 593 10.37 -0.84 24.69
CA PHE A 593 10.12 -1.88 23.70
C PHE A 593 11.27 -2.01 22.68
N SER A 594 11.83 -0.91 22.20
CA SER A 594 13.00 -0.91 21.33
C SER A 594 14.22 -1.53 22.02
N THR A 595 14.42 -1.23 23.32
CA THR A 595 15.48 -1.86 24.14
C THR A 595 15.25 -3.36 24.31
N PHE A 596 14.01 -3.75 24.56
CA PHE A 596 13.63 -5.18 24.63
C PHE A 596 13.96 -5.91 23.34
N LEU A 597 13.61 -5.35 22.17
CA LEU A 597 13.88 -5.98 20.86
C LEU A 597 15.38 -6.17 20.60
N VAL A 598 16.19 -5.17 20.96
CA VAL A 598 17.66 -5.27 20.83
C VAL A 598 18.22 -6.35 21.76
N ASN A 599 17.79 -6.38 23.02
CA ASN A 599 18.23 -7.38 23.99
C ASN A 599 17.73 -8.78 23.61
N PHE A 600 16.50 -8.89 23.12
CA PHE A 600 15.96 -10.15 22.60
C PHE A 600 16.82 -10.70 21.46
N ALA A 601 17.12 -9.86 20.45
CA ALA A 601 17.97 -10.24 19.34
C ALA A 601 19.40 -10.61 19.81
N ARG A 602 19.96 -9.89 20.79
CA ARG A 602 21.30 -10.16 21.33
C ARG A 602 21.39 -11.50 22.06
N ASN A 603 20.39 -11.82 22.88
CA ASN A 603 20.45 -12.94 23.83
C ASN A 603 19.82 -14.23 23.27
N ASN A 604 18.87 -14.14 22.36
CA ASN A 604 18.21 -15.29 21.77
C ASN A 604 18.83 -15.64 20.41
N ARG A 605 19.20 -16.90 20.24
CA ARG A 605 19.66 -17.43 18.97
C ARG A 605 18.83 -18.67 18.63
N ALA A 606 17.91 -18.52 17.68
CA ALA A 606 17.33 -19.68 17.03
C ALA A 606 18.37 -20.30 16.08
N ASP A 607 18.31 -21.60 15.92
CA ASP A 607 19.19 -22.33 14.98
C ASP A 607 18.63 -22.18 13.55
N VAL A 608 18.74 -20.96 13.04
CA VAL A 608 18.24 -20.55 11.72
C VAL A 608 19.38 -19.93 10.94
N VAL A 609 19.58 -20.41 9.71
CA VAL A 609 20.56 -19.87 8.77
C VAL A 609 19.83 -19.24 7.58
N PHE A 610 19.94 -17.93 7.44
CA PHE A 610 19.36 -17.23 6.31
C PHE A 610 20.14 -17.54 5.02
N PRO A 611 19.44 -17.77 3.90
CA PRO A 611 20.12 -17.95 2.61
C PRO A 611 20.95 -16.71 2.27
N ASP A 612 22.16 -16.91 1.79
CA ASP A 612 23.00 -15.82 1.26
C ASP A 612 22.28 -15.21 0.03
N ASP A 613 21.75 -14.02 0.18
CA ASP A 613 21.04 -13.31 -0.91
C ASP A 613 21.99 -12.74 -1.99
N GLY A 614 23.29 -13.07 -1.90
CA GLY A 614 24.34 -12.67 -2.85
C GLY A 614 24.58 -11.15 -2.90
N ARG A 615 23.83 -10.35 -2.14
CA ARG A 615 23.95 -8.87 -2.15
C ARG A 615 25.22 -8.39 -1.42
N ARG A 616 25.70 -9.16 -0.45
CA ARG A 616 26.94 -8.84 0.26
C ARG A 616 28.18 -9.04 -0.61
N LYS A 617 28.23 -10.10 -1.42
CA LYS A 617 29.30 -10.33 -2.41
C LYS A 617 29.27 -9.31 -3.54
N LYS A 618 28.08 -8.86 -3.98
CA LYS A 618 27.97 -7.83 -5.02
C LYS A 618 28.44 -6.45 -4.55
N ARG A 619 28.34 -6.10 -3.27
CA ARG A 619 28.74 -4.78 -2.77
C ARG A 619 30.27 -4.65 -2.57
N THR A 620 30.97 -5.74 -2.37
CA THR A 620 32.45 -5.79 -2.34
C THR A 620 33.08 -6.22 -3.67
N GLN A 621 32.39 -7.03 -4.49
CA GLN A 621 32.87 -7.50 -5.78
C GLN A 621 32.38 -6.68 -7.00
N SER A 622 31.27 -5.94 -6.89
CA SER A 622 30.71 -5.23 -8.07
C SER A 622 31.47 -3.98 -8.48
N PHE A 623 32.44 -3.50 -7.69
CA PHE A 623 33.29 -2.39 -8.09
C PHE A 623 34.57 -2.83 -8.83
N VAL A 624 34.90 -4.13 -8.84
CA VAL A 624 36.23 -4.60 -9.28
C VAL A 624 36.19 -5.46 -10.56
N THR A 625 35.04 -5.90 -11.07
CA THR A 625 35.05 -6.94 -12.14
C THR A 625 34.30 -6.63 -13.43
N ARG A 626 33.81 -5.41 -13.65
CA ARG A 626 33.21 -5.01 -14.96
C ARG A 626 33.85 -3.72 -15.50
N GLY A 627 35.07 -3.82 -15.95
CA GLY A 627 35.72 -2.78 -16.74
C GLY A 627 36.14 -3.33 -18.09
N THR A 628 36.05 -2.50 -19.13
CA THR A 628 36.62 -2.80 -20.44
C THR A 628 38.14 -2.65 -20.32
N LYS A 629 38.90 -3.65 -20.78
CA LYS A 629 40.36 -3.55 -20.79
C LYS A 629 40.82 -2.46 -21.74
N ILE A 630 41.70 -1.58 -21.27
CA ILE A 630 42.36 -0.60 -22.09
C ILE A 630 43.61 -1.24 -22.67
N ASP A 631 43.60 -1.56 -23.96
CA ASP A 631 44.72 -2.23 -24.61
C ASP A 631 45.98 -1.38 -24.56
N GLY A 632 47.11 -2.03 -24.27
CA GLY A 632 48.41 -1.37 -24.18
C GLY A 632 48.68 -0.57 -22.90
N CYS A 633 47.71 -0.44 -21.97
CA CYS A 633 47.94 0.25 -20.71
C CYS A 633 48.30 -0.72 -19.55
N VAL A 634 49.49 -0.56 -19.03
CA VAL A 634 49.97 -1.29 -17.85
C VAL A 634 49.66 -0.50 -16.57
N CYS A 635 49.27 -1.18 -15.53
CA CYS A 635 48.96 -0.55 -14.22
C CYS A 635 50.21 0.18 -13.67
N PRO A 636 50.08 1.49 -13.37
CA PRO A 636 51.22 2.29 -12.89
C PRO A 636 51.69 1.90 -11.47
N VAL A 637 50.85 1.19 -10.73
CA VAL A 637 51.16 0.80 -9.34
C VAL A 637 51.86 -0.57 -9.29
N CYS A 638 51.23 -1.64 -9.78
CA CYS A 638 51.80 -3.01 -9.68
C CYS A 638 52.64 -3.40 -10.89
N ARG A 639 52.60 -2.69 -12.00
CA ARG A 639 53.33 -2.94 -13.27
C ARG A 639 53.14 -4.37 -13.86
N LYS A 640 52.20 -5.14 -13.33
CA LYS A 640 51.90 -6.53 -13.71
C LYS A 640 50.48 -6.70 -14.30
N GLY A 641 49.54 -5.86 -13.90
CA GLY A 641 48.17 -5.88 -14.37
C GLY A 641 47.92 -4.85 -15.48
N GLY A 642 46.89 -5.06 -16.31
CA GLY A 642 46.38 -4.05 -17.25
C GLY A 642 45.47 -3.07 -16.54
N VAL A 643 45.21 -1.92 -17.15
CA VAL A 643 44.19 -0.96 -16.69
C VAL A 643 42.85 -1.32 -17.29
N LEU A 644 41.81 -1.34 -16.44
CA LEU A 644 40.42 -1.52 -16.81
C LEU A 644 39.68 -0.18 -16.64
N GLU A 645 38.73 0.09 -17.52
CA GLU A 645 37.85 1.27 -17.48
C GLU A 645 36.42 0.87 -17.11
N SER A 646 35.86 1.54 -16.14
CA SER A 646 34.42 1.55 -15.83
C SER A 646 33.82 2.93 -16.16
N PRO A 647 32.50 3.08 -16.13
CA PRO A 647 31.86 4.39 -16.32
C PRO A 647 32.38 5.48 -15.37
N GLN A 648 32.86 5.11 -14.18
CA GLN A 648 33.23 6.05 -13.10
C GLN A 648 34.73 6.11 -12.79
N ALA A 649 35.50 5.06 -13.08
CA ALA A 649 36.91 4.98 -12.69
C ALA A 649 37.75 4.09 -13.60
N PHE A 650 39.08 4.30 -13.54
CA PHE A 650 40.12 3.40 -14.04
C PHE A 650 40.72 2.60 -12.88
N PHE A 651 40.96 1.31 -13.06
CA PHE A 651 41.48 0.42 -11.99
C PHE A 651 42.31 -0.73 -12.55
N CYS A 652 43.05 -1.40 -11.66
CA CYS A 652 43.93 -2.52 -12.07
C CYS A 652 43.12 -3.80 -12.31
N SER A 653 43.46 -4.56 -13.37
CA SER A 653 42.89 -5.89 -13.63
C SER A 653 43.25 -6.92 -12.52
N ARG A 654 44.30 -6.65 -11.74
CA ARG A 654 44.73 -7.47 -10.59
C ARG A 654 44.27 -6.90 -9.24
N ALA A 655 43.18 -6.16 -9.23
CA ALA A 655 42.62 -5.64 -7.99
C ALA A 655 42.20 -6.77 -7.02
N ALA A 656 41.76 -7.91 -7.53
CA ALA A 656 41.47 -9.11 -6.75
C ALA A 656 42.73 -9.75 -6.11
N ASP A 657 43.88 -9.53 -6.72
CA ASP A 657 45.18 -10.02 -6.24
C ASP A 657 45.91 -8.99 -5.35
N GLY A 658 45.17 -8.00 -4.83
CA GLY A 658 45.68 -7.02 -3.86
C GLY A 658 46.28 -5.75 -4.46
N CYS A 659 46.15 -5.47 -5.77
CA CYS A 659 46.56 -4.19 -6.34
C CYS A 659 45.49 -3.12 -6.11
N HIS A 660 45.81 -2.06 -5.37
CA HIS A 660 44.87 -1.00 -4.97
C HIS A 660 44.82 0.18 -5.94
N PHE A 661 45.32 0.06 -7.17
CA PHE A 661 45.22 1.13 -8.17
C PHE A 661 43.76 1.40 -8.51
N THR A 662 43.28 2.61 -8.19
CA THR A 662 41.95 3.10 -8.56
C THR A 662 42.01 4.62 -8.74
N LEU A 663 41.60 5.08 -9.91
CA LEU A 663 41.60 6.48 -10.28
C LEU A 663 40.21 6.89 -10.77
N TRP A 664 39.50 7.69 -9.98
CA TRP A 664 38.16 8.17 -10.32
C TRP A 664 38.23 9.20 -11.44
N LYS A 665 37.34 9.15 -12.41
CA LYS A 665 37.33 10.04 -13.57
C LYS A 665 37.12 11.51 -13.20
N ASP A 666 36.43 11.79 -12.13
CA ASP A 666 36.14 13.14 -11.62
C ASP A 666 37.14 13.63 -10.55
N CYS A 667 38.21 12.93 -10.30
CA CYS A 667 39.12 13.19 -9.17
C CYS A 667 39.81 14.57 -9.19
N LEU A 668 39.89 15.22 -10.37
CA LEU A 668 40.49 16.53 -10.54
C LEU A 668 39.47 17.67 -10.65
N THR A 669 38.18 17.37 -10.84
CA THR A 669 37.15 18.37 -11.16
C THR A 669 36.90 19.36 -10.04
N ARG A 670 37.03 18.94 -8.78
CA ARG A 670 36.89 19.85 -7.62
C ARG A 670 37.99 20.91 -7.53
N GLY A 671 39.11 20.70 -8.19
CA GLY A 671 40.22 21.68 -8.30
C GLY A 671 40.20 22.44 -9.63
N GLY A 672 39.10 22.37 -10.40
CA GLY A 672 38.98 23.01 -11.70
C GLY A 672 39.65 22.24 -12.86
N GLY A 673 40.16 21.03 -12.57
CA GLY A 673 40.75 20.15 -13.59
C GLY A 673 39.70 19.42 -14.45
N PRO A 674 40.05 18.85 -15.60
CA PRO A 674 39.12 18.12 -16.45
C PRO A 674 38.72 16.77 -15.87
N MET A 675 37.61 16.21 -16.38
CA MET A 675 37.31 14.80 -16.23
C MET A 675 38.34 13.93 -16.94
N LEU A 676 38.80 12.87 -16.31
CA LEU A 676 39.75 11.93 -16.92
C LEU A 676 39.02 11.06 -17.94
N THR A 677 39.55 11.07 -19.16
CA THR A 677 39.15 10.19 -20.27
C THR A 677 40.22 9.13 -20.53
N GLU A 678 39.87 8.04 -21.21
CA GLU A 678 40.84 7.04 -21.64
C GLU A 678 42.03 7.66 -22.38
N LYS A 679 41.75 8.58 -23.33
CA LYS A 679 42.77 9.27 -24.09
C LYS A 679 43.72 10.07 -23.19
N LEU A 680 43.19 10.78 -22.20
CA LEU A 680 44.01 11.55 -21.27
C LEU A 680 44.84 10.65 -20.33
N LEU A 681 44.23 9.53 -19.88
CA LEU A 681 44.96 8.56 -19.09
C LEU A 681 46.14 7.91 -19.85
N ARG A 682 45.93 7.55 -21.11
CA ARG A 682 47.04 7.03 -21.99
C ARG A 682 48.19 8.01 -22.09
N LEU A 683 47.90 9.27 -22.37
CA LEU A 683 48.91 10.32 -22.45
C LEU A 683 49.64 10.52 -21.09
N LEU A 684 48.93 10.45 -19.98
CA LEU A 684 49.56 10.57 -18.65
C LEU A 684 50.43 9.39 -18.28
N LEU A 685 50.06 8.16 -18.69
CA LEU A 685 50.85 6.98 -18.47
C LEU A 685 52.12 6.98 -19.35
N GLU A 686 52.08 7.60 -20.53
CA GLU A 686 53.20 7.71 -21.45
C GLU A 686 54.13 8.90 -21.14
N LYS A 687 53.54 10.11 -20.89
CA LYS A 687 54.31 11.36 -20.82
C LYS A 687 54.50 11.89 -19.41
N GLN A 688 53.84 11.30 -18.43
CA GLN A 688 53.77 11.71 -17.00
C GLN A 688 53.24 13.15 -16.77
N VAL A 689 53.37 14.05 -17.73
CA VAL A 689 52.86 15.42 -17.69
C VAL A 689 52.11 15.75 -18.97
N VAL A 690 50.87 16.22 -18.83
CA VAL A 690 50.04 16.65 -19.95
C VAL A 690 49.61 18.08 -19.74
N ARG A 691 49.89 18.98 -20.66
CA ARG A 691 49.50 20.41 -20.61
C ARG A 691 48.29 20.63 -21.50
N GLY A 692 47.30 21.37 -21.02
CA GLY A 692 46.09 21.77 -21.72
C GLY A 692 45.80 23.26 -21.60
N SER A 693 44.72 23.73 -22.18
CA SER A 693 44.32 25.14 -22.13
C SER A 693 44.00 25.68 -20.72
N THR A 694 43.64 24.83 -19.79
CA THR A 694 43.27 25.23 -18.44
C THR A 694 44.38 24.99 -17.38
N GLY A 695 45.42 24.22 -17.74
CA GLY A 695 46.49 23.87 -16.80
C GLY A 695 47.25 22.62 -17.20
N ALA A 696 48.11 22.15 -16.31
CA ALA A 696 48.91 20.92 -16.45
C ALA A 696 48.41 19.83 -15.50
N ILE A 697 48.35 18.59 -15.98
CA ILE A 697 48.10 17.40 -15.16
C ILE A 697 49.39 16.58 -15.09
N THR A 698 49.76 16.17 -13.91
CA THR A 698 50.95 15.33 -13.67
C THR A 698 50.54 13.99 -13.05
N LEU A 699 51.24 12.94 -13.45
CA LEU A 699 51.14 11.61 -12.89
C LEU A 699 52.53 11.22 -12.34
N LEU A 700 52.90 11.76 -11.17
CA LEU A 700 54.20 11.61 -10.56
C LEU A 700 54.07 11.19 -9.09
N ASP A 701 55.10 10.52 -8.56
CA ASP A 701 55.24 10.15 -7.16
C ASP A 701 54.00 9.43 -6.58
N GLY A 702 53.39 8.55 -7.38
CA GLY A 702 52.24 7.77 -6.96
C GLY A 702 50.93 8.59 -6.81
N ALA A 703 50.88 9.79 -7.36
CA ALA A 703 49.72 10.67 -7.33
C ALA A 703 49.41 11.31 -8.69
N ILE A 704 48.13 11.65 -8.90
CA ILE A 704 47.70 12.52 -9.99
C ILE A 704 47.41 13.93 -9.42
N SER A 705 47.94 14.96 -10.07
CA SER A 705 47.79 16.34 -9.63
C SER A 705 47.41 17.26 -10.80
N PHE A 706 46.62 18.29 -10.53
CA PHE A 706 46.25 19.34 -11.49
C PHE A 706 46.78 20.70 -11.04
N PHE A 707 47.47 21.35 -11.93
CA PHE A 707 48.04 22.69 -11.75
C PHE A 707 47.38 23.67 -12.74
N PRO A 708 46.57 24.62 -12.28
CA PRO A 708 46.02 25.67 -13.14
C PRO A 708 47.11 26.52 -13.79
N ASN A 709 46.81 27.08 -14.96
CA ASN A 709 47.74 27.99 -15.64
C ASN A 709 48.18 29.14 -14.71
N GLY A 710 49.48 29.39 -14.67
CA GLY A 710 50.07 30.45 -13.81
C GLY A 710 50.19 30.10 -12.34
N SER A 711 49.93 28.83 -11.93
CA SER A 711 50.07 28.38 -10.56
C SER A 711 51.11 27.26 -10.41
N ASP A 712 52.05 27.46 -9.51
CA ASP A 712 53.03 26.41 -9.13
C ASP A 712 52.51 25.47 -8.04
N ARG A 713 51.27 25.71 -7.53
CA ARG A 713 50.60 24.86 -6.58
C ARG A 713 49.48 24.05 -7.23
N ALA A 714 49.43 22.76 -6.89
CA ALA A 714 48.36 21.89 -7.35
C ALA A 714 47.02 22.29 -6.69
N SER A 715 46.00 22.56 -7.47
CA SER A 715 44.62 22.77 -7.00
C SER A 715 43.86 21.49 -6.68
N ALA A 716 44.33 20.35 -7.23
CA ALA A 716 43.87 19.00 -6.88
C ALA A 716 45.04 18.03 -6.90
N CYS A 717 45.13 17.16 -5.89
CA CYS A 717 46.08 16.07 -5.81
C CYS A 717 45.38 14.83 -5.22
N ARG A 718 45.57 13.67 -5.86
CA ARG A 718 44.97 12.41 -5.43
C ARG A 718 45.98 11.25 -5.57
N PRO A 719 46.16 10.43 -4.53
CA PRO A 719 47.01 9.23 -4.61
C PRO A 719 46.40 8.23 -5.56
N LEU A 720 47.23 7.46 -6.25
CA LEU A 720 46.85 6.37 -7.15
C LEU A 720 46.40 5.10 -6.43
N THR A 721 46.75 4.97 -5.15
CA THR A 721 46.36 3.85 -4.29
C THR A 721 45.40 4.30 -3.22
N TYR A 722 44.28 3.62 -3.11
CA TYR A 722 43.35 3.81 -2.01
C TYR A 722 43.72 2.84 -0.87
N GLU A 723 44.56 3.27 0.04
CA GLU A 723 44.72 2.55 1.31
C GLU A 723 43.48 2.83 2.19
N LYS A 724 42.73 1.77 2.53
CA LYS A 724 41.80 1.84 3.65
C LYS A 724 42.62 2.10 4.91
N LYS A 725 42.68 3.35 5.35
CA LYS A 725 43.16 3.62 6.71
C LYS A 725 42.20 2.89 7.67
N HIS A 726 42.73 1.83 8.28
CA HIS A 726 42.16 1.28 9.50
C HIS A 726 42.24 2.38 10.58
N ARG A 727 41.10 2.99 10.88
CA ARG A 727 40.84 3.68 12.14
C ARG A 727 39.53 3.18 12.70
#